data_7e1531e578a7387318e43cc90ee454f6
#
_entry.id   7e1531e578a7387318e43cc90ee454f6
#
_cell.length_a   1.000
_cell.length_b   1.000
_cell.length_c   1.000
_cell.angle_alpha   90.00
_cell.angle_beta   90.00
_cell.angle_gamma   90.00
#
_symmetry.space_group_name_H-M   'P 1'
#
loop_
_entity.id
_entity.type
_entity.pdbx_description
1 polymer ?
#
loop_
_entity_poly.entity_id
_entity_poly.type
_entity_poly.pdbx_seq_one_letter_code
_entity_poly.pdbx_strand_id
1 'polypeptide(L)'
;MCLNKLKFRMKNMKSIAWQAGCLLWLGMAVCNCTPASSGEDYASYVNPFIGTGGHGHTYPGAVVPNGMIQPSPDTRIFQWDACSGYYYADSTINGFSHTHLSGTGCGDYGDVLLMPTVGRQDYHAMGKKSQQMAYASPFSHGREKAEPGYYSVFLNRYGVQAELTSTKRAAIHRYTFPKSGKAGFILDLDYSLQRQKNEEMKLEVISDTEIRGHKKTVYWAFDQYINFYAKFSKPFTYTMVTDSMALDEGEPLLPTAKVLLQFQTEKDEQVMVKVGVSAVDMDGARRNVEAEIPGWDFDGVRRAARQSWNEYLAKIDIETEDEDQRTMFYTALYHTGMQPNLFTDADGRYFGMDLKVHQGSVEEPVYTIFSLWDTFRAYHPLMTIINPDLNQAFIRSLIQKEREGGVFPMWELAGNYTGTMIGYHAASLVADAYMKGYRDFDVQKAYRACLRVAEYDTTGIITHPLVLPHLMPQAKYWKNKVGYVPCDKDNEAVAKALEYAYDDWCISVLAGELGDTLNQRKYADFSKGYQNYFDPVTRFMRGLDSKGNWRTPFNPRSSNHRSDDYCEGTAWQWTWFVPHDVEGLVELMGGREAFIGKLDSLFVADSSLEGELVSADISGLIGQYAHGNEPSHHIIHFYNYVGQPWRTQELVDEVLQTLYFNNPNGLSGNEDLSLIHISEPTRLQLIS
;
A
#
# COMPACT_ATOMS: atom_id res chain seq x y z
N MET A 1 12.09 -34.64 7.61
CA MET A 1 13.45 -34.97 7.21
C MET A 1 13.66 -34.40 5.83
N CYS A 2 14.07 -33.19 5.76
CA CYS A 2 14.88 -32.47 4.74
C CYS A 2 14.76 -30.98 5.04
N LEU A 3 15.60 -30.49 5.94
CA LEU A 3 15.84 -29.06 6.11
C LEU A 3 16.66 -28.59 4.91
N ASN A 4 16.02 -28.09 3.87
CA ASN A 4 16.72 -27.34 2.83
C ASN A 4 17.16 -26.02 3.43
N LYS A 5 18.47 -25.82 3.50
CA LYS A 5 19.12 -24.65 4.10
C LYS A 5 18.95 -23.46 3.16
N LEU A 6 18.04 -22.54 3.48
CA LEU A 6 18.08 -21.18 2.91
C LEU A 6 19.35 -20.49 3.40
N LYS A 7 20.24 -20.12 2.48
CA LYS A 7 21.42 -19.30 2.77
C LYS A 7 21.17 -17.88 2.24
N PHE A 8 21.17 -16.93 3.15
CA PHE A 8 21.13 -15.50 2.82
C PHE A 8 22.54 -14.94 2.68
N ARG A 9 22.78 -14.17 1.63
CA ARG A 9 23.99 -13.41 1.45
C ARG A 9 23.66 -11.95 1.18
N MET A 10 23.89 -11.11 2.17
CA MET A 10 23.75 -9.65 2.01
C MET A 10 25.00 -9.10 1.32
N LYS A 11 24.81 -8.43 0.19
CA LYS A 11 25.87 -7.67 -0.50
C LYS A 11 25.96 -6.26 0.07
N ASN A 12 27.13 -5.94 0.62
CA ASN A 12 27.59 -4.62 1.06
C ASN A 12 27.26 -4.15 2.48
N MET A 13 27.97 -4.68 3.45
CA MET A 13 28.36 -3.88 4.62
C MET A 13 29.77 -3.32 4.39
N LYS A 14 29.92 -2.05 4.03
CA LYS A 14 31.22 -1.37 4.06
C LYS A 14 31.55 -1.00 5.49
N SER A 15 32.52 -1.69 6.09
CA SER A 15 33.16 -1.29 7.32
C SER A 15 33.91 0.05 7.13
N ILE A 16 33.62 1.04 7.97
CA ILE A 16 34.38 2.27 8.07
C ILE A 16 35.63 1.97 8.89
N ALA A 17 36.78 1.89 8.21
CA ALA A 17 38.09 1.98 8.86
C ALA A 17 38.74 3.30 8.45
N TRP A 18 38.92 4.17 9.44
CA TRP A 18 39.75 5.38 9.32
C TRP A 18 41.24 5.01 9.21
N GLN A 19 41.93 5.50 8.20
CA GLN A 19 43.33 5.92 8.36
C GLN A 19 43.71 6.98 7.32
N ALA A 20 44.39 7.99 7.79
CA ALA A 20 44.87 9.14 7.05
C ALA A 20 46.17 8.87 6.31
N GLY A 21 46.38 9.61 5.20
CA GLY A 21 47.71 10.02 4.81
C GLY A 21 48.09 9.90 3.34
N CYS A 22 48.49 11.08 2.79
CA CYS A 22 49.42 11.36 1.69
C CYS A 22 48.88 11.45 0.25
N LEU A 23 49.00 12.72 -0.21
CA LEU A 23 48.92 13.17 -1.60
C LEU A 23 49.97 12.50 -2.50
N LEU A 24 49.55 12.12 -3.70
CA LEU A 24 50.38 12.15 -4.91
C LEU A 24 49.50 12.28 -6.16
N TRP A 25 49.67 13.34 -6.90
CA TRP A 25 49.06 13.59 -8.21
C TRP A 25 49.68 12.65 -9.25
N LEU A 26 48.83 11.94 -9.97
CA LEU A 26 49.13 11.51 -11.35
C LEU A 26 47.77 11.31 -12.08
N GLY A 27 47.63 12.06 -13.17
CA GLY A 27 46.44 11.96 -14.03
C GLY A 27 46.32 10.60 -14.69
N MET A 28 45.15 9.99 -14.53
CA MET A 28 44.68 8.89 -15.37
C MET A 28 43.23 9.15 -15.74
N ALA A 29 42.97 8.93 -17.02
CA ALA A 29 41.65 8.97 -17.61
C ALA A 29 40.64 8.18 -16.76
N VAL A 30 39.58 8.86 -16.29
CA VAL A 30 38.46 8.20 -15.63
C VAL A 30 37.71 7.43 -16.70
N CYS A 31 38.03 6.14 -16.87
CA CYS A 31 37.08 5.20 -17.41
C CYS A 31 35.97 5.09 -16.37
N ASN A 32 34.80 5.60 -16.67
CA ASN A 32 33.57 5.29 -15.94
C ASN A 32 33.28 3.80 -16.09
N CYS A 33 33.91 2.98 -15.26
CA CYS A 33 33.44 1.64 -15.00
C CYS A 33 32.23 1.76 -14.07
N THR A 34 31.04 1.83 -14.63
CA THR A 34 29.82 1.37 -13.94
C THR A 34 30.14 0.00 -13.37
N PRO A 35 29.86 -0.29 -12.10
CA PRO A 35 30.00 -1.65 -11.58
C PRO A 35 29.11 -2.53 -12.47
N ALA A 36 29.70 -3.56 -13.05
CA ALA A 36 28.95 -4.60 -13.75
C ALA A 36 27.90 -5.13 -12.76
N SER A 37 26.61 -4.95 -13.08
CA SER A 37 25.54 -5.64 -12.42
C SER A 37 25.91 -7.12 -12.40
N SER A 38 25.78 -7.79 -11.26
CA SER A 38 25.75 -9.26 -11.21
C SER A 38 24.76 -9.67 -12.29
N GLY A 39 25.17 -10.56 -13.22
CA GLY A 39 24.36 -10.90 -14.39
C GLY A 39 23.05 -11.64 -14.11
N GLU A 40 22.56 -11.59 -12.88
CA GLU A 40 21.31 -12.20 -12.41
C GLU A 40 20.13 -11.29 -12.72
N ASP A 41 19.12 -11.87 -13.35
CA ASP A 41 17.87 -11.19 -13.71
C ASP A 41 16.76 -11.51 -12.70
N TYR A 42 16.85 -10.90 -11.52
CA TYR A 42 15.90 -11.10 -10.40
C TYR A 42 14.45 -10.85 -10.79
N ALA A 43 14.21 -9.91 -11.71
CA ALA A 43 12.86 -9.62 -12.22
C ALA A 43 12.23 -10.82 -12.94
N SER A 44 13.03 -11.80 -13.39
CA SER A 44 12.53 -13.03 -14.01
C SER A 44 11.87 -13.98 -13.02
N TYR A 45 12.14 -13.84 -11.73
CA TYR A 45 11.56 -14.67 -10.68
C TYR A 45 10.20 -14.16 -10.18
N VAL A 46 9.83 -12.93 -10.52
CA VAL A 46 8.58 -12.30 -10.06
C VAL A 46 7.39 -12.76 -10.90
N ASN A 47 6.30 -13.14 -10.22
CA ASN A 47 5.01 -13.40 -10.82
C ASN A 47 3.98 -12.33 -10.38
N PRO A 48 3.78 -11.23 -11.16
CA PRO A 48 2.88 -10.15 -10.78
C PRO A 48 1.40 -10.54 -10.68
N PHE A 49 1.04 -11.77 -11.03
CA PHE A 49 -0.33 -12.28 -10.87
C PHE A 49 -0.61 -12.84 -9.48
N ILE A 50 0.40 -13.13 -8.65
CA ILE A 50 0.16 -13.56 -7.25
C ILE A 50 -0.58 -12.45 -6.51
N GLY A 51 -1.71 -12.79 -5.88
CA GLY A 51 -2.56 -11.85 -5.15
C GLY A 51 -3.59 -11.09 -6.01
N THR A 52 -3.63 -11.32 -7.34
CA THR A 52 -4.64 -10.70 -8.21
C THR A 52 -5.99 -11.44 -8.22
N GLY A 53 -6.12 -12.51 -7.46
CA GLY A 53 -7.34 -13.24 -7.19
C GLY A 53 -7.53 -13.45 -5.69
N GLY A 54 -8.60 -14.14 -5.28
CA GLY A 54 -8.96 -14.28 -3.87
C GLY A 54 -9.15 -12.92 -3.21
N HIS A 55 -8.53 -12.72 -2.05
CA HIS A 55 -8.55 -11.49 -1.27
C HIS A 55 -7.23 -10.70 -1.34
N GLY A 56 -6.37 -10.98 -2.34
CA GLY A 56 -5.03 -10.39 -2.39
C GLY A 56 -4.99 -8.89 -2.75
N HIS A 57 -5.98 -8.39 -3.49
CA HIS A 57 -6.15 -6.98 -3.86
C HIS A 57 -4.95 -6.36 -4.61
N THR A 58 -4.19 -7.17 -5.35
CA THR A 58 -3.07 -6.68 -6.17
C THR A 58 -3.48 -6.48 -7.63
N TYR A 59 -2.60 -5.88 -8.41
CA TYR A 59 -2.78 -5.68 -9.85
C TYR A 59 -1.48 -5.96 -10.62
N PRO A 60 -1.55 -6.44 -11.89
CA PRO A 60 -0.39 -6.85 -12.67
C PRO A 60 0.22 -5.70 -13.50
N GLY A 61 0.08 -4.45 -13.07
CA GLY A 61 0.43 -3.26 -13.83
C GLY A 61 1.92 -3.09 -14.13
N ALA A 62 2.21 -2.28 -15.15
CA ALA A 62 3.56 -1.97 -15.59
C ALA A 62 4.15 -0.81 -14.78
N VAL A 63 4.49 -1.07 -13.51
CA VAL A 63 5.00 -0.07 -12.54
C VAL A 63 6.51 -0.17 -12.36
N VAL A 64 7.13 0.90 -11.86
CA VAL A 64 8.52 0.90 -11.37
C VAL A 64 8.52 1.09 -9.85
N PRO A 65 9.62 0.73 -9.13
CA PRO A 65 9.65 0.86 -7.68
C PRO A 65 9.26 2.25 -7.19
N ASN A 66 8.24 2.30 -6.32
CA ASN A 66 7.69 3.51 -5.70
C ASN A 66 7.27 4.61 -6.71
N GLY A 67 6.87 4.23 -7.93
CA GLY A 67 6.47 5.17 -8.99
C GLY A 67 5.16 5.91 -8.67
N MET A 68 5.04 7.15 -9.18
CA MET A 68 3.83 7.99 -9.09
C MET A 68 2.69 7.48 -9.97
N ILE A 69 3.03 6.82 -11.08
CA ILE A 69 2.06 6.36 -12.08
C ILE A 69 1.99 4.83 -12.09
N GLN A 70 0.76 4.29 -12.13
CA GLN A 70 0.49 2.86 -12.09
C GLN A 70 -0.38 2.44 -13.27
N PRO A 71 0.17 2.34 -14.51
CA PRO A 71 -0.62 1.89 -15.66
C PRO A 71 -0.92 0.40 -15.53
N SER A 72 -2.22 0.05 -15.49
CA SER A 72 -2.69 -1.32 -15.32
C SER A 72 -4.02 -1.55 -16.06
N PRO A 73 -4.34 -2.81 -16.44
CA PRO A 73 -5.67 -3.13 -16.91
C PRO A 73 -6.68 -3.10 -15.78
N ASP A 74 -7.91 -2.65 -16.06
CA ASP A 74 -9.07 -2.74 -15.18
C ASP A 74 -10.06 -3.76 -15.72
N THR A 75 -10.43 -4.74 -14.88
CA THR A 75 -11.41 -5.78 -15.23
C THR A 75 -12.74 -5.56 -14.55
N ARG A 76 -12.75 -4.92 -13.37
CA ARG A 76 -13.95 -4.57 -12.58
C ARG A 76 -13.91 -3.11 -12.15
N ILE A 77 -15.12 -2.54 -11.98
CA ILE A 77 -15.28 -1.16 -11.54
C ILE A 77 -15.41 -1.08 -10.02
N PHE A 78 -16.14 -2.01 -9.41
CA PHE A 78 -16.38 -2.05 -7.96
C PHE A 78 -16.53 -3.49 -7.51
N GLN A 79 -16.05 -3.76 -6.36
CA GLN A 79 -16.17 -4.97 -5.53
C GLN A 79 -15.00 -5.00 -4.56
N TRP A 80 -15.17 -5.54 -3.39
CA TRP A 80 -14.08 -5.59 -2.39
C TRP A 80 -12.86 -6.36 -2.91
N ASP A 81 -13.05 -7.57 -3.44
CA ASP A 81 -11.96 -8.42 -3.96
C ASP A 81 -11.22 -7.82 -5.19
N ALA A 82 -11.76 -6.81 -5.83
CA ALA A 82 -11.16 -6.17 -7.00
C ALA A 82 -10.99 -4.66 -6.81
N CYS A 83 -10.75 -4.22 -5.57
CA CYS A 83 -10.56 -2.82 -5.23
C CYS A 83 -9.33 -2.19 -5.91
N SER A 84 -8.36 -3.01 -6.33
CA SER A 84 -7.22 -2.61 -7.16
C SER A 84 -7.52 -2.48 -8.67
N GLY A 85 -8.76 -2.73 -9.11
CA GLY A 85 -9.21 -2.61 -10.52
C GLY A 85 -9.08 -3.89 -11.34
N TYR A 86 -8.15 -4.77 -11.03
CA TYR A 86 -7.96 -6.05 -11.72
C TYR A 86 -8.38 -7.23 -10.84
N TYR A 87 -9.04 -8.22 -11.45
CA TYR A 87 -9.32 -9.50 -10.81
C TYR A 87 -9.09 -10.65 -11.78
N TYR A 88 -8.18 -11.57 -11.43
CA TYR A 88 -7.68 -12.61 -12.35
C TYR A 88 -8.75 -13.51 -12.96
N ALA A 89 -9.82 -13.83 -12.23
CA ALA A 89 -10.88 -14.69 -12.76
C ALA A 89 -11.77 -14.03 -13.83
N ASP A 90 -11.57 -12.73 -14.10
CA ASP A 90 -12.32 -12.02 -15.13
C ASP A 90 -11.78 -12.33 -16.53
N SER A 91 -12.65 -12.17 -17.52
CA SER A 91 -12.33 -12.40 -18.93
C SER A 91 -12.56 -11.17 -19.82
N THR A 92 -12.73 -9.98 -19.18
CA THR A 92 -13.04 -8.73 -19.89
C THR A 92 -12.24 -7.58 -19.27
N ILE A 93 -11.60 -6.78 -20.12
CA ILE A 93 -10.87 -5.55 -19.73
C ILE A 93 -11.70 -4.34 -20.11
N ASN A 94 -11.91 -3.42 -19.16
CA ASN A 94 -12.59 -2.13 -19.35
C ASN A 94 -11.68 -1.11 -20.07
N GLY A 95 -10.40 -1.17 -19.84
CA GLY A 95 -9.36 -0.29 -20.37
C GLY A 95 -8.11 -0.35 -19.49
N PHE A 96 -7.25 0.66 -19.66
CA PHE A 96 -6.01 0.82 -18.91
C PHE A 96 -6.06 2.16 -18.20
N SER A 97 -6.24 2.15 -16.88
CA SER A 97 -6.14 3.36 -16.05
C SER A 97 -4.72 3.56 -15.53
N HIS A 98 -4.43 4.72 -14.92
CA HIS A 98 -3.06 5.15 -14.66
C HIS A 98 -2.75 5.34 -13.17
N THR A 99 -3.74 5.11 -12.31
CA THR A 99 -3.60 5.16 -10.84
C THR A 99 -4.26 3.94 -10.22
N HIS A 100 -3.54 3.23 -9.34
CA HIS A 100 -4.04 2.03 -8.66
C HIS A 100 -3.48 1.96 -7.24
N LEU A 101 -4.25 1.32 -6.35
CA LEU A 101 -3.82 0.93 -5.01
C LEU A 101 -3.55 -0.57 -4.98
N SER A 102 -2.55 -1.01 -4.23
CA SER A 102 -2.24 -2.42 -4.01
C SER A 102 -2.54 -2.79 -2.56
N GLY A 103 -3.24 -3.89 -2.35
CA GLY A 103 -3.48 -4.48 -1.04
C GLY A 103 -4.57 -3.85 -0.18
N THR A 104 -5.00 -2.64 -0.46
CA THR A 104 -5.68 -1.75 0.49
C THR A 104 -7.08 -2.16 0.97
N GLY A 105 -7.72 -3.18 0.43
CA GLY A 105 -9.11 -3.55 0.78
C GLY A 105 -10.16 -2.46 0.53
N CYS A 106 -9.75 -1.28 0.08
CA CYS A 106 -10.59 -0.14 -0.24
C CYS A 106 -10.24 0.37 -1.63
N GLY A 107 -11.22 0.40 -2.53
CA GLY A 107 -11.00 0.90 -3.89
C GLY A 107 -11.06 2.41 -3.93
N ASP A 108 -9.99 3.01 -4.41
CA ASP A 108 -9.91 4.42 -4.83
C ASP A 108 -9.08 4.48 -6.11
N TYR A 109 -8.90 5.65 -6.72
CA TYR A 109 -8.13 5.78 -7.96
C TYR A 109 -8.85 5.18 -9.20
N GLY A 110 -8.10 4.57 -10.12
CA GLY A 110 -8.60 4.12 -11.43
C GLY A 110 -8.78 5.28 -12.40
N ASP A 111 -7.91 6.28 -12.30
CA ASP A 111 -8.05 7.53 -13.05
C ASP A 111 -7.46 7.46 -14.44
N VAL A 112 -8.05 8.25 -15.35
CA VAL A 112 -7.56 8.44 -16.73
C VAL A 112 -7.54 7.13 -17.51
N LEU A 113 -8.71 6.55 -17.74
CA LEU A 113 -8.83 5.31 -18.50
C LEU A 113 -8.61 5.55 -20.00
N LEU A 114 -7.77 4.72 -20.60
CA LEU A 114 -7.53 4.68 -22.03
C LEU A 114 -7.88 3.29 -22.60
N MET A 115 -8.75 3.24 -23.62
CA MET A 115 -9.13 2.01 -24.31
C MET A 115 -8.93 2.13 -25.80
N PRO A 116 -8.04 1.31 -26.43
CA PRO A 116 -7.91 1.27 -27.89
C PRO A 116 -9.14 0.60 -28.50
N THR A 117 -9.62 1.11 -29.62
CA THR A 117 -10.86 0.66 -30.24
C THR A 117 -10.75 0.55 -31.77
N VAL A 118 -11.60 -0.30 -32.35
CA VAL A 118 -11.77 -0.44 -33.80
C VAL A 118 -13.26 -0.49 -34.11
N GLY A 119 -13.72 0.31 -35.09
CA GLY A 119 -15.12 0.38 -35.48
C GLY A 119 -15.94 1.41 -34.71
N ARG A 120 -17.27 1.31 -34.79
CA ARG A 120 -18.19 2.17 -34.02
C ARG A 120 -18.23 1.70 -32.55
N GLN A 121 -18.18 2.67 -31.64
CA GLN A 121 -18.21 2.41 -30.23
C GLN A 121 -19.48 2.95 -29.59
N ASP A 122 -19.96 2.25 -28.57
CA ASP A 122 -20.82 2.76 -27.54
C ASP A 122 -19.94 3.24 -26.38
N TYR A 123 -20.12 4.47 -25.93
CA TYR A 123 -19.32 5.10 -24.87
C TYR A 123 -20.10 5.28 -23.57
N HIS A 124 -21.35 4.82 -23.53
CA HIS A 124 -22.14 4.89 -22.30
C HIS A 124 -21.73 3.80 -21.32
N ALA A 125 -21.73 4.14 -20.04
CA ALA A 125 -21.56 3.15 -18.99
C ALA A 125 -22.79 2.21 -18.93
N MET A 126 -22.55 0.95 -18.71
CA MET A 126 -23.60 0.00 -18.33
C MET A 126 -23.99 0.26 -16.87
N GLY A 127 -25.26 0.27 -16.50
CA GLY A 127 -25.84 0.65 -15.22
C GLY A 127 -25.00 0.42 -13.93
N LYS A 128 -25.39 0.98 -12.79
CA LYS A 128 -24.61 1.00 -11.53
C LYS A 128 -24.04 -0.33 -11.05
N LYS A 129 -24.73 -1.44 -11.34
CA LYS A 129 -24.31 -2.79 -10.92
C LYS A 129 -23.43 -3.49 -11.94
N SER A 130 -23.21 -2.88 -13.12
CA SER A 130 -22.33 -3.47 -14.11
C SER A 130 -20.87 -3.30 -13.71
N GLN A 131 -20.11 -4.37 -13.85
CA GLN A 131 -18.65 -4.37 -13.67
C GLN A 131 -17.91 -3.96 -14.95
N GLN A 132 -18.62 -3.81 -16.07
CA GLN A 132 -18.04 -3.63 -17.39
C GLN A 132 -18.56 -2.37 -18.06
N MET A 133 -17.65 -1.70 -18.79
CA MET A 133 -17.99 -0.60 -19.69
C MET A 133 -18.51 -1.15 -21.03
N ALA A 134 -19.38 -0.40 -21.70
CA ALA A 134 -19.93 -0.80 -23.01
C ALA A 134 -18.86 -1.00 -24.10
N TYR A 135 -17.72 -0.33 -23.95
CA TYR A 135 -16.55 -0.45 -24.83
C TYR A 135 -15.53 -1.50 -24.35
N ALA A 136 -15.77 -2.23 -23.29
CA ALA A 136 -14.86 -3.25 -22.78
C ALA A 136 -14.59 -4.36 -23.82
N SER A 137 -13.44 -5.02 -23.70
CA SER A 137 -13.02 -6.09 -24.60
C SER A 137 -12.78 -7.40 -23.87
N PRO A 138 -13.33 -8.52 -24.34
CA PRO A 138 -12.87 -9.83 -23.88
C PRO A 138 -11.37 -10.02 -24.15
N PHE A 139 -10.72 -10.78 -23.27
CA PHE A 139 -9.33 -11.20 -23.40
C PHE A 139 -9.13 -12.66 -22.94
N SER A 140 -7.91 -13.16 -22.99
CA SER A 140 -7.54 -14.49 -22.52
C SER A 140 -6.16 -14.43 -21.87
N HIS A 141 -6.01 -15.06 -20.72
CA HIS A 141 -4.71 -15.18 -20.01
C HIS A 141 -3.62 -15.86 -20.86
N GLY A 142 -3.98 -16.73 -21.79
CA GLY A 142 -3.02 -17.30 -22.75
C GLY A 142 -2.40 -16.29 -23.72
N ARG A 143 -2.94 -15.04 -23.76
CA ARG A 143 -2.43 -13.91 -24.56
C ARG A 143 -2.21 -12.66 -23.71
N GLU A 144 -2.02 -12.86 -22.43
CA GLU A 144 -1.71 -11.85 -21.42
C GLU A 144 -0.31 -12.14 -20.83
N LYS A 145 0.44 -11.10 -20.52
CA LYS A 145 1.75 -11.21 -19.89
C LYS A 145 1.98 -10.03 -18.96
N ALA A 146 2.41 -10.31 -17.74
CA ALA A 146 2.90 -9.32 -16.79
C ALA A 146 4.34 -9.67 -16.36
N GLU A 147 5.18 -8.65 -16.28
CA GLU A 147 6.55 -8.70 -15.75
C GLU A 147 6.80 -7.39 -14.96
N PRO A 148 7.73 -7.34 -14.02
CA PRO A 148 8.09 -6.08 -13.38
C PRO A 148 8.43 -4.99 -14.40
N GLY A 149 7.63 -3.91 -14.40
CA GLY A 149 7.78 -2.79 -15.34
C GLY A 149 7.18 -3.01 -16.74
N TYR A 150 6.44 -4.11 -16.96
CA TYR A 150 5.82 -4.37 -18.27
C TYR A 150 4.52 -5.18 -18.14
N TYR A 151 3.52 -4.78 -18.93
CA TYR A 151 2.28 -5.53 -19.11
C TYR A 151 1.90 -5.60 -20.58
N SER A 152 1.30 -6.71 -21.03
CA SER A 152 0.74 -6.82 -22.38
C SER A 152 -0.46 -7.76 -22.44
N VAL A 153 -1.40 -7.44 -23.34
CA VAL A 153 -2.60 -8.26 -23.56
C VAL A 153 -3.14 -8.05 -24.98
N PHE A 154 -3.78 -9.09 -25.51
CA PHE A 154 -4.51 -8.99 -26.77
C PHE A 154 -6.01 -8.79 -26.53
N LEU A 155 -6.56 -7.69 -27.03
CA LEU A 155 -7.95 -7.32 -26.92
C LEU A 155 -8.77 -7.94 -28.06
N ASN A 156 -9.50 -9.01 -27.73
CA ASN A 156 -10.17 -9.85 -28.74
C ASN A 156 -11.24 -9.11 -29.58
N ARG A 157 -12.01 -8.19 -28.94
CA ARG A 157 -13.05 -7.41 -29.61
C ARG A 157 -12.49 -6.53 -30.72
N TYR A 158 -11.30 -5.98 -30.49
CA TYR A 158 -10.71 -4.98 -31.36
C TYR A 158 -9.58 -5.49 -32.25
N GLY A 159 -9.08 -6.69 -31.95
CA GLY A 159 -7.91 -7.24 -32.64
C GLY A 159 -6.63 -6.43 -32.40
N VAL A 160 -6.51 -5.80 -31.23
CA VAL A 160 -5.40 -4.92 -30.85
C VAL A 160 -4.51 -5.59 -29.82
N GLN A 161 -3.20 -5.60 -30.06
CA GLN A 161 -2.21 -5.92 -29.05
C GLN A 161 -1.89 -4.65 -28.26
N ALA A 162 -2.09 -4.65 -26.94
CA ALA A 162 -1.72 -3.58 -26.04
C ALA A 162 -0.45 -3.97 -25.27
N GLU A 163 0.46 -3.02 -25.11
CA GLU A 163 1.70 -3.15 -24.33
C GLU A 163 1.90 -1.86 -23.52
N LEU A 164 2.25 -1.99 -22.23
CA LEU A 164 2.44 -0.90 -21.30
C LEU A 164 3.81 -1.01 -20.62
N THR A 165 4.45 0.13 -20.39
CA THR A 165 5.60 0.27 -19.50
C THR A 165 5.63 1.68 -18.93
N SER A 166 6.40 1.93 -17.88
CA SER A 166 6.46 3.24 -17.22
C SER A 166 7.86 3.64 -16.76
N THR A 167 7.97 4.91 -16.43
CA THR A 167 8.98 5.52 -15.59
C THR A 167 8.36 5.89 -14.24
N LYS A 168 9.04 6.71 -13.44
CA LYS A 168 8.49 7.08 -12.11
C LYS A 168 7.22 7.93 -12.20
N ARG A 169 7.07 8.80 -13.22
CA ARG A 169 5.98 9.80 -13.33
C ARG A 169 5.19 9.74 -14.63
N ALA A 170 5.65 8.93 -15.57
CA ALA A 170 5.03 8.83 -16.89
C ALA A 170 4.96 7.39 -17.37
N ALA A 171 3.92 7.08 -18.15
CA ALA A 171 3.77 5.80 -18.83
C ALA A 171 3.92 5.98 -20.34
N ILE A 172 4.35 4.92 -21.02
CA ILE A 172 4.28 4.81 -22.48
C ILE A 172 3.59 3.51 -22.84
N HIS A 173 2.59 3.61 -23.71
CA HIS A 173 1.84 2.50 -24.25
C HIS A 173 2.19 2.31 -25.73
N ARG A 174 2.17 1.07 -26.19
CA ARG A 174 2.30 0.68 -27.59
C ARG A 174 1.11 -0.19 -27.99
N TYR A 175 0.36 0.24 -28.98
CA TYR A 175 -0.80 -0.47 -29.47
C TYR A 175 -0.60 -0.88 -30.92
N THR A 176 -0.63 -2.18 -31.20
CA THR A 176 -0.54 -2.71 -32.57
C THR A 176 -1.95 -2.97 -33.10
N PHE A 177 -2.34 -2.22 -34.10
CA PHE A 177 -3.69 -2.22 -34.69
C PHE A 177 -3.79 -3.10 -35.93
N PRO A 178 -4.97 -3.70 -36.21
CA PRO A 178 -5.28 -4.24 -37.52
C PRO A 178 -5.47 -3.08 -38.52
N LYS A 179 -5.52 -3.43 -39.82
CA LYS A 179 -5.93 -2.44 -40.86
C LYS A 179 -7.37 -1.98 -40.61
N SER A 180 -7.57 -0.68 -40.45
CA SER A 180 -8.89 -0.11 -40.17
C SER A 180 -9.01 1.34 -40.64
N GLY A 181 -10.15 1.69 -41.24
CA GLY A 181 -10.53 3.08 -41.48
C GLY A 181 -11.14 3.79 -40.28
N LYS A 182 -11.33 3.06 -39.15
CA LYS A 182 -11.97 3.53 -37.90
C LYS A 182 -11.26 2.95 -36.68
N ALA A 183 -9.94 3.03 -36.63
CA ALA A 183 -9.15 2.80 -35.44
C ALA A 183 -9.19 4.04 -34.53
N GLY A 184 -8.96 3.87 -33.23
CA GLY A 184 -8.97 5.02 -32.33
C GLY A 184 -8.82 4.63 -30.88
N PHE A 185 -9.13 5.60 -30.00
CA PHE A 185 -9.16 5.43 -28.55
C PHE A 185 -10.42 6.07 -27.97
N ILE A 186 -10.89 5.49 -26.88
CA ILE A 186 -11.71 6.17 -25.90
C ILE A 186 -10.78 6.58 -24.75
N LEU A 187 -10.72 7.88 -24.45
CA LEU A 187 -10.16 8.39 -23.23
C LEU A 187 -11.33 8.80 -22.33
N ASP A 188 -11.46 8.13 -21.20
CA ASP A 188 -12.57 8.28 -20.28
C ASP A 188 -12.07 8.86 -18.95
N LEU A 189 -12.30 10.15 -18.73
CA LEU A 189 -11.95 10.83 -17.50
C LEU A 189 -13.01 10.64 -16.40
N ASP A 190 -14.22 10.28 -16.78
CA ASP A 190 -15.31 9.96 -15.88
C ASP A 190 -15.12 8.62 -15.14
N TYR A 191 -14.34 7.72 -15.74
CA TYR A 191 -14.02 6.42 -15.13
C TYR A 191 -13.27 6.59 -13.80
N SER A 192 -13.63 5.79 -12.83
CA SER A 192 -12.92 5.59 -11.55
C SER A 192 -13.32 4.26 -10.93
N LEU A 193 -12.45 3.70 -10.10
CA LEU A 193 -12.80 2.53 -9.28
C LEU A 193 -13.82 2.94 -8.22
N GLN A 194 -14.69 2.00 -7.83
CA GLN A 194 -15.79 2.20 -6.88
C GLN A 194 -16.81 3.28 -7.29
N ARG A 195 -16.76 3.78 -8.53
CA ARG A 195 -17.62 4.87 -9.04
C ARG A 195 -17.63 6.08 -8.11
N GLN A 196 -16.46 6.57 -7.83
CA GLN A 196 -16.24 7.77 -7.04
C GLN A 196 -17.05 8.93 -7.60
N LYS A 197 -17.41 9.86 -6.73
CA LYS A 197 -18.06 11.09 -7.15
C LYS A 197 -17.02 12.01 -7.79
N ASN A 198 -17.19 12.30 -9.09
CA ASN A 198 -16.44 13.33 -9.77
C ASN A 198 -17.08 14.70 -9.47
N GLU A 199 -16.37 15.59 -8.77
CA GLU A 199 -16.84 16.95 -8.47
C GLU A 199 -16.45 17.94 -9.55
N GLU A 200 -15.24 17.82 -10.09
CA GLU A 200 -14.73 18.69 -11.13
C GLU A 200 -14.09 17.82 -12.22
N MET A 201 -14.40 18.12 -13.45
CA MET A 201 -13.77 17.48 -14.60
C MET A 201 -13.54 18.49 -15.70
N LYS A 202 -12.34 18.46 -16.27
CA LYS A 202 -11.98 19.26 -17.45
C LYS A 202 -11.16 18.43 -18.42
N LEU A 203 -11.54 18.43 -19.67
CA LEU A 203 -10.85 17.73 -20.75
C LEU A 203 -10.60 18.70 -21.90
N GLU A 204 -9.35 18.84 -22.33
CA GLU A 204 -8.91 19.76 -23.35
C GLU A 204 -8.10 19.03 -24.44
N VAL A 205 -8.53 19.12 -25.68
CA VAL A 205 -7.73 18.73 -26.83
C VAL A 205 -6.88 19.92 -27.25
N ILE A 206 -5.55 19.80 -27.12
CA ILE A 206 -4.60 20.89 -27.38
C ILE A 206 -4.23 20.95 -28.86
N SER A 207 -4.05 19.77 -29.48
CA SER A 207 -3.70 19.61 -30.88
C SER A 207 -4.27 18.30 -31.41
N ASP A 208 -3.96 17.96 -32.65
CA ASP A 208 -4.32 16.67 -33.26
C ASP A 208 -3.50 15.48 -32.69
N THR A 209 -2.59 15.72 -31.75
CA THR A 209 -1.77 14.69 -31.08
C THR A 209 -1.70 14.84 -29.56
N GLU A 210 -2.31 15.88 -28.97
CA GLU A 210 -2.14 16.17 -27.55
C GLU A 210 -3.48 16.46 -26.86
N ILE A 211 -3.67 15.84 -25.69
CA ILE A 211 -4.83 16.01 -24.80
C ILE A 211 -4.35 16.19 -23.38
N ARG A 212 -5.05 16.99 -22.61
CA ARG A 212 -4.85 17.11 -21.18
C ARG A 212 -6.18 17.21 -20.44
N GLY A 213 -6.16 16.94 -19.15
CA GLY A 213 -7.36 17.08 -18.34
C GLY A 213 -7.08 17.13 -16.87
N HIS A 214 -8.14 17.47 -16.15
CA HIS A 214 -8.17 17.61 -14.70
C HIS A 214 -9.43 16.95 -14.18
N LYS A 215 -9.31 16.28 -13.02
CA LYS A 215 -10.42 15.69 -12.30
C LYS A 215 -10.22 15.87 -10.80
N LYS A 216 -11.29 16.23 -10.08
CA LYS A 216 -11.39 16.12 -8.64
C LYS A 216 -12.39 15.04 -8.29
N THR A 217 -11.99 14.08 -7.47
CA THR A 217 -12.86 13.01 -6.96
C THR A 217 -13.04 13.10 -5.46
N VAL A 218 -14.15 12.54 -4.98
CA VAL A 218 -14.49 12.42 -3.57
C VAL A 218 -14.89 10.97 -3.30
N TYR A 219 -14.09 10.29 -2.52
CA TYR A 219 -14.39 8.97 -2.00
C TYR A 219 -13.64 8.72 -0.69
N TRP A 220 -12.67 7.83 -0.66
CA TRP A 220 -11.82 7.57 0.50
C TRP A 220 -10.88 8.76 0.76
N ALA A 221 -10.20 9.28 -0.27
CA ALA A 221 -9.65 10.62 -0.26
C ALA A 221 -10.75 11.64 -0.60
N PHE A 222 -11.05 12.57 0.30
CA PHE A 222 -12.12 13.55 0.12
C PHE A 222 -11.79 14.66 -0.88
N ASP A 223 -10.51 14.94 -1.08
CA ASP A 223 -10.04 15.97 -2.00
C ASP A 223 -8.90 15.40 -2.86
N GLN A 224 -9.21 14.40 -3.68
CA GLN A 224 -8.25 13.83 -4.62
C GLN A 224 -8.23 14.65 -5.91
N TYR A 225 -7.07 15.18 -6.24
CA TYR A 225 -6.82 15.88 -7.49
C TYR A 225 -5.92 15.04 -8.39
N ILE A 226 -6.37 14.83 -9.62
CA ILE A 226 -5.58 14.19 -10.67
C ILE A 226 -5.60 15.07 -11.94
N ASN A 227 -4.43 15.43 -12.38
CA ASN A 227 -4.19 16.08 -13.66
C ASN A 227 -3.43 15.12 -14.54
N PHE A 228 -3.73 15.14 -15.84
CA PHE A 228 -3.00 14.34 -16.79
C PHE A 228 -2.65 15.12 -18.06
N TYR A 229 -1.65 14.62 -18.75
CA TYR A 229 -1.29 14.99 -20.11
C TYR A 229 -1.00 13.73 -20.91
N ALA A 230 -1.62 13.62 -22.10
CA ALA A 230 -1.41 12.51 -23.01
C ALA A 230 -0.96 13.01 -24.39
N LYS A 231 0.08 12.35 -24.95
CA LYS A 231 0.61 12.62 -26.29
C LYS A 231 0.59 11.35 -27.14
N PHE A 232 0.05 11.46 -28.34
CA PHE A 232 -0.10 10.38 -29.29
C PHE A 232 0.94 10.48 -30.41
N SER A 233 1.48 9.36 -30.86
CA SER A 233 2.46 9.30 -31.93
C SER A 233 1.84 9.50 -33.33
N LYS A 234 0.50 9.51 -33.39
CA LYS A 234 -0.27 9.64 -34.65
C LYS A 234 -1.36 10.70 -34.50
N PRO A 235 -1.53 11.59 -35.48
CA PRO A 235 -2.63 12.54 -35.50
C PRO A 235 -4.00 11.86 -35.52
N PHE A 236 -4.96 12.46 -34.82
CA PHE A 236 -6.33 12.00 -34.70
C PHE A 236 -7.34 13.12 -35.03
N THR A 237 -8.55 12.72 -35.42
CA THR A 237 -9.76 13.53 -35.29
C THR A 237 -10.46 13.14 -33.99
N TYR A 238 -11.29 14.02 -33.42
CA TYR A 238 -11.92 13.74 -32.13
C TYR A 238 -13.39 14.16 -32.08
N THR A 239 -14.11 13.53 -31.14
CA THR A 239 -15.47 13.90 -30.74
C THR A 239 -15.52 13.95 -29.19
N MET A 240 -15.83 15.12 -28.66
CA MET A 240 -16.06 15.27 -27.22
C MET A 240 -17.43 14.72 -26.86
N VAL A 241 -17.50 14.00 -25.75
CA VAL A 241 -18.73 13.52 -25.13
C VAL A 241 -18.86 14.22 -23.78
N THR A 242 -19.84 15.12 -23.69
CA THR A 242 -20.08 15.96 -22.51
C THR A 242 -21.53 15.86 -22.03
N ASP A 243 -22.30 14.95 -22.62
CA ASP A 243 -23.69 14.76 -22.25
C ASP A 243 -23.78 14.16 -20.84
N SER A 244 -24.74 14.65 -20.08
CA SER A 244 -25.05 14.06 -18.77
C SER A 244 -25.66 12.67 -18.95
N MET A 245 -25.27 11.74 -18.09
CA MET A 245 -25.74 10.36 -18.08
C MET A 245 -26.47 10.02 -16.78
N ALA A 246 -27.57 9.25 -16.90
CA ALA A 246 -28.06 8.48 -15.77
C ALA A 246 -27.36 7.12 -15.74
N LEU A 247 -26.87 6.70 -14.58
CA LEU A 247 -26.28 5.37 -14.41
C LEU A 247 -27.35 4.27 -14.38
N ASP A 248 -28.51 4.60 -13.79
CA ASP A 248 -29.69 3.74 -13.70
C ASP A 248 -30.97 4.57 -13.83
N GLU A 249 -32.12 3.93 -14.12
CA GLU A 249 -33.42 4.59 -14.21
C GLU A 249 -33.79 5.30 -12.89
N GLY A 250 -34.09 6.59 -12.96
CA GLY A 250 -34.47 7.40 -11.78
C GLY A 250 -33.31 8.03 -11.02
N GLU A 251 -32.07 7.80 -11.42
CA GLU A 251 -30.90 8.44 -10.84
C GLU A 251 -30.66 9.84 -11.45
N PRO A 252 -30.03 10.75 -10.69
CA PRO A 252 -29.66 12.06 -11.22
C PRO A 252 -28.64 11.89 -12.36
N LEU A 253 -28.75 12.77 -13.35
CA LEU A 253 -27.79 12.85 -14.45
C LEU A 253 -26.41 13.26 -13.90
N LEU A 254 -25.38 12.48 -14.16
CA LEU A 254 -24.00 12.82 -13.82
C LEU A 254 -23.29 13.46 -15.01
N PRO A 255 -22.46 14.49 -14.80
CA PRO A 255 -21.62 15.02 -15.85
C PRO A 255 -20.67 13.94 -16.34
N THR A 256 -20.34 13.94 -17.63
CA THR A 256 -19.38 13.03 -18.23
C THR A 256 -18.33 13.80 -19.02
N ALA A 257 -17.09 13.31 -19.01
CA ALA A 257 -15.98 13.89 -19.76
C ALA A 257 -15.20 12.77 -20.46
N LYS A 258 -15.59 12.48 -21.70
CA LYS A 258 -14.95 11.47 -22.55
C LYS A 258 -14.60 12.08 -23.89
N VAL A 259 -13.57 11.52 -24.52
CA VAL A 259 -13.21 11.86 -25.89
C VAL A 259 -13.01 10.59 -26.72
N LEU A 260 -13.61 10.59 -27.89
CA LEU A 260 -13.41 9.56 -28.89
C LEU A 260 -12.37 10.10 -29.88
N LEU A 261 -11.24 9.42 -30.00
CA LEU A 261 -10.16 9.73 -30.92
C LEU A 261 -10.25 8.75 -32.09
N GLN A 262 -10.10 9.25 -33.33
CA GLN A 262 -10.20 8.43 -34.53
C GLN A 262 -9.06 8.70 -35.51
N PHE A 263 -8.54 7.64 -36.10
CA PHE A 263 -7.53 7.66 -37.15
C PHE A 263 -7.66 6.41 -38.02
N GLN A 264 -6.89 6.37 -39.11
CA GLN A 264 -6.79 5.18 -39.95
C GLN A 264 -5.52 4.43 -39.65
N THR A 265 -5.54 3.10 -39.74
CA THR A 265 -4.36 2.25 -39.57
C THR A 265 -4.19 1.29 -40.74
N GLU A 266 -2.94 1.00 -41.06
CA GLU A 266 -2.55 -0.15 -41.87
C GLU A 266 -2.43 -1.40 -40.99
N LYS A 267 -2.26 -2.56 -41.59
CA LYS A 267 -2.08 -3.81 -40.85
C LYS A 267 -0.79 -3.78 -40.01
N ASP A 268 -0.90 -4.17 -38.74
CA ASP A 268 0.19 -4.24 -37.79
C ASP A 268 0.84 -2.86 -37.48
N GLU A 269 0.12 -1.76 -37.77
CA GLU A 269 0.61 -0.42 -37.48
C GLU A 269 0.62 -0.17 -35.95
N GLN A 270 1.74 0.35 -35.48
CA GLN A 270 1.93 0.70 -34.07
C GLN A 270 1.60 2.17 -33.81
N VAL A 271 0.71 2.41 -32.87
CA VAL A 271 0.40 3.76 -32.35
C VAL A 271 0.82 3.79 -30.88
N MET A 272 1.67 4.73 -30.53
CA MET A 272 2.16 4.89 -29.15
C MET A 272 1.47 6.09 -28.49
N VAL A 273 1.29 5.97 -27.16
CA VAL A 273 0.72 7.02 -26.32
C VAL A 273 1.61 7.19 -25.11
N LYS A 274 1.96 8.43 -24.78
CA LYS A 274 2.61 8.79 -23.50
C LYS A 274 1.56 9.42 -22.62
N VAL A 275 1.56 9.06 -21.33
CA VAL A 275 0.68 9.64 -20.32
C VAL A 275 1.49 10.03 -19.10
N GLY A 276 1.35 11.26 -18.66
CA GLY A 276 1.86 11.72 -17.37
C GLY A 276 0.72 12.10 -16.45
N VAL A 277 0.94 11.92 -15.16
CA VAL A 277 0.00 12.33 -14.10
C VAL A 277 0.65 13.32 -13.14
N SER A 278 -0.15 14.13 -12.46
CA SER A 278 0.28 15.09 -11.45
C SER A 278 -0.89 15.42 -10.51
N ALA A 279 -0.62 15.51 -9.22
CA ALA A 279 -1.59 16.04 -8.26
C ALA A 279 -1.62 17.59 -8.25
N VAL A 280 -0.69 18.26 -8.97
CA VAL A 280 -0.50 19.71 -8.95
C VAL A 280 -1.31 20.41 -10.04
N ASP A 281 -0.95 20.17 -11.30
CA ASP A 281 -1.62 20.77 -12.45
C ASP A 281 -1.32 20.00 -13.77
N MET A 282 -2.07 20.33 -14.84
CA MET A 282 -1.90 19.72 -16.15
C MET A 282 -0.53 20.00 -16.79
N ASP A 283 0.10 21.13 -16.46
CA ASP A 283 1.44 21.44 -16.92
C ASP A 283 2.51 20.65 -16.17
N GLY A 284 2.28 20.31 -14.90
CA GLY A 284 3.08 19.33 -14.12
C GLY A 284 3.08 17.96 -14.78
N ALA A 285 1.90 17.45 -15.11
CA ALA A 285 1.76 16.18 -15.83
C ALA A 285 2.50 16.19 -17.19
N ARG A 286 2.43 17.31 -17.93
CA ARG A 286 3.20 17.48 -19.16
C ARG A 286 4.71 17.46 -18.91
N ARG A 287 5.21 18.22 -17.93
CA ARG A 287 6.64 18.24 -17.56
C ARG A 287 7.15 16.87 -17.13
N ASN A 288 6.34 16.09 -16.44
CA ASN A 288 6.67 14.70 -16.05
C ASN A 288 6.95 13.84 -17.29
N VAL A 289 6.09 13.92 -18.32
CA VAL A 289 6.31 13.23 -19.61
C VAL A 289 7.58 13.73 -20.32
N GLU A 290 7.74 15.06 -20.44
CA GLU A 290 8.85 15.66 -21.18
C GLU A 290 10.21 15.37 -20.52
N ALA A 291 10.25 15.31 -19.20
CA ALA A 291 11.46 15.00 -18.44
C ALA A 291 11.86 13.52 -18.52
N GLU A 292 10.89 12.61 -18.42
CA GLU A 292 11.19 11.17 -18.26
C GLU A 292 11.07 10.38 -19.56
N ILE A 293 10.20 10.77 -20.50
CA ILE A 293 10.00 10.08 -21.77
C ILE A 293 10.05 11.10 -22.94
N PRO A 294 11.20 11.73 -23.22
CA PRO A 294 11.28 12.74 -24.29
C PRO A 294 11.07 12.15 -25.69
N GLY A 295 11.53 10.92 -25.93
CA GLY A 295 11.43 10.19 -27.21
C GLY A 295 10.27 9.19 -27.25
N TRP A 296 10.23 8.38 -28.33
CA TRP A 296 9.25 7.31 -28.54
C TRP A 296 9.91 5.91 -28.44
N ASP A 297 10.99 5.77 -27.64
CA ASP A 297 11.69 4.50 -27.43
C ASP A 297 11.00 3.66 -26.34
N PHE A 298 9.92 2.99 -26.71
CA PHE A 298 9.18 2.09 -25.81
C PHE A 298 10.09 1.00 -25.20
N ASP A 299 10.92 0.37 -26.04
CA ASP A 299 11.75 -0.75 -25.59
C ASP A 299 12.90 -0.26 -24.69
N GLY A 300 13.38 0.96 -24.87
CA GLY A 300 14.34 1.60 -23.96
C GLY A 300 13.72 1.86 -22.59
N VAL A 301 12.50 2.39 -22.53
CA VAL A 301 11.77 2.59 -21.27
C VAL A 301 11.52 1.27 -20.57
N ARG A 302 11.07 0.23 -21.29
CA ARG A 302 10.86 -1.11 -20.73
C ARG A 302 12.14 -1.71 -20.15
N ARG A 303 13.28 -1.59 -20.85
CA ARG A 303 14.57 -2.06 -20.32
C ARG A 303 14.96 -1.31 -19.04
N ALA A 304 14.76 0.01 -19.00
CA ALA A 304 15.07 0.82 -17.82
C ALA A 304 14.16 0.46 -16.63
N ALA A 305 12.87 0.21 -16.87
CA ALA A 305 11.93 -0.25 -15.84
C ALA A 305 12.34 -1.61 -15.26
N ARG A 306 12.68 -2.59 -16.12
CA ARG A 306 13.20 -3.89 -15.68
C ARG A 306 14.49 -3.75 -14.88
N GLN A 307 15.41 -2.89 -15.31
CA GLN A 307 16.66 -2.65 -14.60
C GLN A 307 16.43 -2.06 -13.21
N SER A 308 15.51 -1.11 -13.05
CA SER A 308 15.19 -0.53 -11.74
C SER A 308 14.61 -1.59 -10.78
N TRP A 309 13.83 -2.54 -11.28
CA TRP A 309 13.37 -3.68 -10.51
C TRP A 309 14.49 -4.65 -10.15
N ASN A 310 15.40 -4.94 -11.06
CA ASN A 310 16.57 -5.77 -10.75
C ASN A 310 17.44 -5.14 -9.65
N GLU A 311 17.63 -3.83 -9.67
CA GLU A 311 18.35 -3.10 -8.63
C GLU A 311 17.62 -3.15 -7.28
N TYR A 312 16.29 -3.08 -7.28
CA TYR A 312 15.48 -3.19 -6.07
C TYR A 312 15.51 -4.60 -5.50
N LEU A 313 15.28 -5.61 -6.32
CA LEU A 313 15.20 -7.01 -5.93
C LEU A 313 16.57 -7.61 -5.53
N ALA A 314 17.67 -7.12 -6.11
CA ALA A 314 19.03 -7.54 -5.79
C ALA A 314 19.50 -7.20 -4.36
N LYS A 315 18.69 -6.49 -3.58
CA LYS A 315 19.00 -6.15 -2.18
C LYS A 315 19.01 -7.36 -1.27
N ILE A 316 18.24 -8.39 -1.62
CA ILE A 316 18.27 -9.69 -0.96
C ILE A 316 18.53 -10.75 -2.01
N ASP A 317 19.49 -11.61 -1.73
CA ASP A 317 19.84 -12.74 -2.59
C ASP A 317 19.58 -14.05 -1.84
N ILE A 318 18.73 -14.91 -2.40
CA ILE A 318 18.38 -16.20 -1.78
C ILE A 318 18.85 -17.38 -2.64
N GLU A 319 19.27 -18.45 -1.97
CA GLU A 319 19.58 -19.72 -2.60
C GLU A 319 18.51 -20.76 -2.21
N THR A 320 17.74 -21.24 -3.16
CA THR A 320 16.79 -22.33 -3.00
C THR A 320 16.72 -23.18 -4.26
N GLU A 321 16.47 -24.48 -4.10
CA GLU A 321 16.19 -25.40 -5.21
C GLU A 321 14.70 -25.41 -5.61
N ASP A 322 13.83 -24.80 -4.81
CA ASP A 322 12.40 -24.70 -5.02
C ASP A 322 12.05 -23.41 -5.79
N GLU A 323 11.67 -23.58 -7.06
CA GLU A 323 11.32 -22.46 -7.94
C GLU A 323 10.07 -21.71 -7.48
N ASP A 324 9.08 -22.39 -6.87
CA ASP A 324 7.88 -21.73 -6.36
C ASP A 324 8.20 -20.87 -5.12
N GLN A 325 9.05 -21.38 -4.22
CA GLN A 325 9.54 -20.57 -3.09
C GLN A 325 10.32 -19.34 -3.55
N ARG A 326 11.18 -19.51 -4.57
CA ARG A 326 11.92 -18.40 -5.17
C ARG A 326 10.96 -17.35 -5.74
N THR A 327 9.98 -17.81 -6.51
CA THR A 327 8.98 -16.93 -7.13
C THR A 327 8.16 -16.21 -6.08
N MET A 328 7.66 -16.90 -5.07
CA MET A 328 6.90 -16.29 -3.97
C MET A 328 7.73 -15.25 -3.24
N PHE A 329 8.99 -15.56 -2.90
CA PHE A 329 9.88 -14.64 -2.21
C PHE A 329 10.14 -13.35 -3.02
N TYR A 330 10.54 -13.47 -4.29
CA TYR A 330 10.80 -12.27 -5.11
C TYR A 330 9.54 -11.52 -5.49
N THR A 331 8.39 -12.18 -5.57
CA THR A 331 7.10 -11.50 -5.75
C THR A 331 6.70 -10.72 -4.50
N ALA A 332 6.88 -11.28 -3.32
CA ALA A 332 6.66 -10.54 -2.07
C ALA A 332 7.62 -9.33 -1.96
N LEU A 333 8.90 -9.49 -2.30
CA LEU A 333 9.84 -8.37 -2.35
C LEU A 333 9.45 -7.32 -3.43
N TYR A 334 8.91 -7.75 -4.57
CA TYR A 334 8.36 -6.87 -5.60
C TYR A 334 7.19 -6.03 -5.05
N HIS A 335 6.24 -6.64 -4.33
CA HIS A 335 5.13 -5.94 -3.73
C HIS A 335 5.59 -4.84 -2.75
N THR A 336 6.69 -5.03 -2.01
CA THR A 336 7.24 -3.98 -1.13
C THR A 336 7.71 -2.72 -1.88
N GLY A 337 7.93 -2.81 -3.17
CA GLY A 337 8.29 -1.68 -4.04
C GLY A 337 7.09 -1.01 -4.70
N MET A 338 5.86 -1.52 -4.54
CA MET A 338 4.69 -0.93 -5.18
C MET A 338 4.19 0.33 -4.45
N GLN A 339 4.28 0.38 -3.13
CA GLN A 339 3.87 1.51 -2.27
C GLN A 339 4.87 1.66 -1.11
N PRO A 340 4.96 2.86 -0.45
CA PRO A 340 4.40 4.16 -0.80
C PRO A 340 4.89 4.72 -2.13
N ASN A 341 4.11 5.60 -2.75
CA ASN A 341 4.39 6.13 -4.08
C ASN A 341 4.94 7.55 -4.06
N LEU A 342 5.81 7.87 -5.00
CA LEU A 342 6.29 9.21 -5.25
C LEU A 342 5.11 10.18 -5.48
N PHE A 343 5.19 11.38 -4.89
CA PHE A 343 4.12 12.39 -4.99
C PHE A 343 4.64 13.76 -5.46
N THR A 344 5.91 13.87 -5.74
CA THR A 344 6.59 15.08 -6.21
C THR A 344 6.77 15.04 -7.72
N ASP A 345 6.31 16.08 -8.43
CA ASP A 345 6.52 16.28 -9.87
C ASP A 345 7.99 16.45 -10.23
N ALA A 346 8.33 16.34 -11.51
CA ALA A 346 9.69 16.50 -12.02
C ALA A 346 10.27 17.93 -11.81
N ASP A 347 9.42 18.91 -11.55
CA ASP A 347 9.83 20.28 -11.19
C ASP A 347 9.90 20.54 -9.67
N GLY A 348 9.73 19.49 -8.86
CA GLY A 348 9.80 19.54 -7.40
C GLY A 348 8.50 19.96 -6.71
N ARG A 349 7.44 20.30 -7.43
CA ARG A 349 6.14 20.65 -6.83
C ARG A 349 5.37 19.40 -6.39
N TYR A 350 4.54 19.56 -5.36
CA TYR A 350 3.63 18.52 -4.88
C TYR A 350 2.38 19.13 -4.24
N PHE A 351 1.35 18.32 -4.03
CA PHE A 351 0.11 18.70 -3.34
C PHE A 351 0.19 18.29 -1.87
N GLY A 352 0.01 19.26 -0.96
CA GLY A 352 0.19 19.06 0.49
C GLY A 352 -1.09 18.71 1.21
N MET A 353 -0.93 18.26 2.48
CA MET A 353 -2.04 17.94 3.39
C MET A 353 -2.89 19.14 3.78
N ASP A 354 -2.45 20.36 3.51
CA ASP A 354 -3.21 21.61 3.66
C ASP A 354 -4.03 21.97 2.42
N LEU A 355 -4.13 21.03 1.48
CA LEU A 355 -4.83 21.16 0.20
C LEU A 355 -4.28 22.31 -0.68
N LYS A 356 -2.96 22.53 -0.59
CA LYS A 356 -2.25 23.52 -1.39
C LYS A 356 -1.07 22.91 -2.13
N VAL A 357 -0.69 23.59 -3.21
CA VAL A 357 0.52 23.27 -3.95
C VAL A 357 1.76 23.87 -3.25
N HIS A 358 2.76 23.05 -3.04
CA HIS A 358 4.04 23.43 -2.45
C HIS A 358 5.18 23.24 -3.44
N GLN A 359 6.23 24.03 -3.26
CA GLN A 359 7.52 23.84 -3.91
C GLN A 359 8.43 23.09 -2.93
N GLY A 360 8.78 21.86 -3.29
CA GLY A 360 9.77 21.03 -2.63
C GLY A 360 11.00 20.83 -3.51
N SER A 361 11.69 19.70 -3.32
CA SER A 361 12.88 19.29 -4.06
C SER A 361 12.69 17.92 -4.72
N VAL A 362 13.31 17.72 -5.86
CA VAL A 362 13.36 16.41 -6.54
C VAL A 362 14.31 15.46 -5.82
N GLU A 363 15.33 15.99 -5.16
CA GLU A 363 16.32 15.24 -4.38
C GLU A 363 15.77 14.76 -3.05
N GLU A 364 14.80 15.50 -2.47
CA GLU A 364 14.06 15.13 -1.25
C GLU A 364 12.56 15.06 -1.56
N PRO A 365 12.11 14.06 -2.30
CA PRO A 365 10.73 13.97 -2.75
C PRO A 365 9.78 13.65 -1.60
N VAL A 366 8.53 14.09 -1.75
CA VAL A 366 7.40 13.70 -0.90
C VAL A 366 6.76 12.45 -1.48
N TYR A 367 6.36 11.54 -0.60
CA TYR A 367 5.65 10.31 -0.93
C TYR A 367 4.21 10.34 -0.41
N THR A 368 3.38 9.48 -0.94
CA THR A 368 1.96 9.30 -0.57
C THR A 368 1.62 7.81 -0.45
N ILE A 369 0.43 7.51 0.04
CA ILE A 369 -0.08 6.16 0.31
C ILE A 369 0.69 5.55 1.48
N PHE A 370 0.40 6.10 2.67
CA PHE A 370 0.94 5.61 3.93
C PHE A 370 -0.14 4.90 4.72
N SER A 371 -0.16 3.57 4.65
CA SER A 371 -0.96 2.71 5.52
C SER A 371 -0.12 2.33 6.75
N LEU A 372 -0.08 3.22 7.76
CA LEU A 372 0.85 3.01 8.88
C LEU A 372 0.44 1.88 9.79
N TRP A 373 -0.85 1.54 9.86
CA TRP A 373 -1.36 0.43 10.65
C TRP A 373 -0.79 -0.93 10.20
N ASP A 374 -0.55 -1.06 8.89
CA ASP A 374 0.00 -2.25 8.27
C ASP A 374 1.53 -2.21 8.27
N THR A 375 2.09 -1.11 7.78
CA THR A 375 3.51 -1.02 7.42
C THR A 375 4.46 -0.90 8.62
N PHE A 376 3.99 -0.48 9.82
CA PHE A 376 4.85 -0.43 11.02
C PHE A 376 5.28 -1.83 11.48
N ARG A 377 4.47 -2.86 11.20
CA ARG A 377 4.65 -4.22 11.72
C ARG A 377 5.87 -4.91 11.12
N ALA A 378 6.05 -4.81 9.81
CA ALA A 378 7.14 -5.49 9.11
C ALA A 378 7.84 -4.62 8.05
N TYR A 379 7.10 -3.84 7.25
CA TYR A 379 7.66 -3.08 6.13
C TYR A 379 8.73 -2.09 6.55
N HIS A 380 8.43 -1.15 7.42
CA HIS A 380 9.42 -0.15 7.86
C HIS A 380 10.61 -0.78 8.59
N PRO A 381 10.43 -1.78 9.50
CA PRO A 381 11.54 -2.56 10.01
C PRO A 381 12.42 -3.20 8.93
N LEU A 382 11.81 -3.81 7.90
CA LEU A 382 12.54 -4.37 6.75
C LEU A 382 13.29 -3.27 5.98
N MET A 383 12.64 -2.12 5.71
CA MET A 383 13.25 -1.01 5.00
C MET A 383 14.47 -0.44 5.74
N THR A 384 14.51 -0.49 7.07
CA THR A 384 15.72 -0.12 7.82
C THR A 384 16.92 -1.03 7.53
N ILE A 385 16.69 -2.23 7.01
CA ILE A 385 17.73 -3.22 6.66
C ILE A 385 18.12 -3.09 5.18
N ILE A 386 17.13 -3.11 4.28
CA ILE A 386 17.39 -3.22 2.83
C ILE A 386 17.40 -1.88 2.11
N ASN A 387 16.74 -0.85 2.65
CA ASN A 387 16.64 0.47 2.02
C ASN A 387 16.50 1.62 3.04
N PRO A 388 17.49 1.80 3.94
CA PRO A 388 17.38 2.76 5.05
C PRO A 388 17.22 4.21 4.58
N ASP A 389 17.81 4.58 3.43
CA ASP A 389 17.68 5.94 2.89
C ASP A 389 16.24 6.22 2.45
N LEU A 390 15.58 5.26 1.80
CA LEU A 390 14.16 5.37 1.43
C LEU A 390 13.26 5.43 2.66
N ASN A 391 13.55 4.60 3.69
CA ASN A 391 12.77 4.65 4.95
C ASN A 391 12.87 6.01 5.62
N GLN A 392 14.05 6.63 5.62
CA GLN A 392 14.23 7.99 6.14
C GLN A 392 13.51 9.04 5.29
N ALA A 393 13.46 8.86 3.95
CA ALA A 393 12.68 9.73 3.07
C ALA A 393 11.17 9.63 3.35
N PHE A 394 10.65 8.45 3.71
CA PHE A 394 9.28 8.29 4.16
C PHE A 394 9.02 9.04 5.48
N ILE A 395 9.92 8.95 6.45
CA ILE A 395 9.81 9.70 7.71
C ILE A 395 9.84 11.21 7.44
N ARG A 396 10.71 11.71 6.57
CA ARG A 396 10.72 13.14 6.16
C ARG A 396 9.38 13.54 5.54
N SER A 397 8.80 12.68 4.69
CA SER A 397 7.47 12.92 4.10
C SER A 397 6.38 12.99 5.16
N LEU A 398 6.38 12.10 6.15
CA LEU A 398 5.42 12.13 7.26
C LEU A 398 5.56 13.40 8.11
N ILE A 399 6.80 13.84 8.42
CA ILE A 399 7.04 15.10 9.13
C ILE A 399 6.52 16.30 8.32
N GLN A 400 6.69 16.28 6.99
CA GLN A 400 6.16 17.33 6.12
C GLN A 400 4.62 17.33 6.12
N LYS A 401 4.00 16.15 6.07
CA LYS A 401 2.54 15.98 6.14
C LYS A 401 1.96 16.46 7.48
N GLU A 402 2.62 16.17 8.59
CA GLU A 402 2.24 16.71 9.91
C GLU A 402 2.30 18.23 9.95
N ARG A 403 3.36 18.82 9.40
CA ARG A 403 3.52 20.28 9.34
C ARG A 403 2.41 20.96 8.55
N GLU A 404 1.95 20.36 7.47
CA GLU A 404 0.91 20.89 6.59
C GLU A 404 -0.51 20.59 7.14
N GLY A 405 -0.77 19.35 7.50
CA GLY A 405 -2.11 18.90 7.93
C GLY A 405 -2.39 19.05 9.42
N GLY A 406 -1.34 19.23 10.24
CA GLY A 406 -1.44 19.54 11.68
C GLY A 406 -1.31 18.34 12.60
N VAL A 407 -1.28 17.10 12.13
CA VAL A 407 -1.04 15.89 12.91
C VAL A 407 -0.45 14.79 12.02
N PHE A 408 0.30 13.85 12.59
CA PHE A 408 0.71 12.65 11.83
C PHE A 408 -0.51 11.87 11.31
N PRO A 409 -0.50 11.44 10.04
CA PRO A 409 -1.57 10.59 9.53
C PRO A 409 -1.54 9.20 10.16
N MET A 410 -2.71 8.57 10.29
CA MET A 410 -2.86 7.14 10.56
C MET A 410 -2.85 6.37 9.24
N TRP A 411 -3.65 6.84 8.29
CA TRP A 411 -3.70 6.41 6.91
C TRP A 411 -3.81 7.64 6.00
N GLU A 412 -2.90 7.77 5.05
CA GLU A 412 -2.84 8.93 4.15
C GLU A 412 -2.93 8.49 2.69
N LEU A 413 -3.74 9.21 1.90
CA LEU A 413 -3.96 8.97 0.48
C LEU A 413 -4.00 10.30 -0.28
N ALA A 414 -3.10 10.48 -1.25
CA ALA A 414 -3.07 11.63 -2.17
C ALA A 414 -3.16 13.00 -1.46
N GLY A 415 -2.43 13.18 -0.36
CA GLY A 415 -2.46 14.41 0.42
C GLY A 415 -3.69 14.57 1.32
N ASN A 416 -4.42 13.48 1.60
CA ASN A 416 -5.60 13.50 2.45
C ASN A 416 -5.44 12.57 3.66
N TYR A 417 -6.03 12.95 4.79
CA TYR A 417 -6.35 12.00 5.84
C TYR A 417 -7.58 11.19 5.45
N THR A 418 -7.52 9.87 5.55
CA THR A 418 -8.68 9.02 5.29
C THR A 418 -9.50 8.74 6.55
N GLY A 419 -8.91 8.87 7.74
CA GLY A 419 -9.52 8.49 9.00
C GLY A 419 -9.71 6.98 9.16
N THR A 420 -9.02 6.20 8.35
CA THR A 420 -9.08 4.73 8.35
C THR A 420 -8.08 4.17 9.35
N MET A 421 -8.41 3.02 9.93
CA MET A 421 -7.65 2.24 10.90
C MET A 421 -7.47 2.92 12.26
N ILE A 422 -6.67 2.32 13.13
CA ILE A 422 -6.46 2.71 14.52
C ILE A 422 -4.96 2.93 14.82
N GLY A 423 -4.62 3.34 16.02
CA GLY A 423 -3.22 3.60 16.41
C GLY A 423 -2.72 4.99 16.01
N TYR A 424 -1.44 5.25 16.27
CA TYR A 424 -0.68 6.43 15.80
C TYR A 424 0.77 6.04 15.51
N HIS A 425 0.90 5.02 14.65
CA HIS A 425 2.12 4.25 14.42
C HIS A 425 3.29 5.01 13.77
N ALA A 426 3.08 6.27 13.34
CA ALA A 426 4.21 7.13 13.00
C ALA A 426 5.22 7.24 14.15
N ALA A 427 4.76 7.11 15.41
CA ALA A 427 5.62 7.07 16.59
C ALA A 427 6.55 5.84 16.59
N SER A 428 6.02 4.68 16.17
CA SER A 428 6.80 3.45 16.01
C SER A 428 7.90 3.59 14.95
N LEU A 429 7.56 4.14 13.77
CA LEU A 429 8.52 4.35 12.69
C LEU A 429 9.68 5.27 13.10
N VAL A 430 9.34 6.39 13.74
CA VAL A 430 10.32 7.37 14.20
C VAL A 430 11.23 6.77 15.29
N ALA A 431 10.65 6.07 16.28
CA ALA A 431 11.39 5.45 17.35
C ALA A 431 12.32 4.34 16.83
N ASP A 432 11.81 3.44 15.98
CA ASP A 432 12.58 2.33 15.41
C ASP A 432 13.78 2.83 14.58
N ALA A 433 13.55 3.78 13.67
CA ALA A 433 14.62 4.36 12.88
C ALA A 433 15.67 5.06 13.75
N TYR A 434 15.24 5.85 14.74
CA TYR A 434 16.13 6.54 15.66
C TYR A 434 16.98 5.57 16.49
N MET A 435 16.37 4.53 17.05
CA MET A 435 17.04 3.52 17.89
C MET A 435 18.06 2.70 17.08
N LYS A 436 17.80 2.46 15.79
CA LYS A 436 18.73 1.80 14.86
C LYS A 436 19.83 2.73 14.32
N GLY A 437 19.85 4.00 14.74
CA GLY A 437 20.90 4.98 14.39
C GLY A 437 20.62 5.77 13.11
N TYR A 438 19.47 5.60 12.47
CA TYR A 438 19.06 6.37 11.31
C TYR A 438 18.48 7.72 11.75
N ARG A 439 19.10 8.81 11.36
CA ARG A 439 18.78 10.16 11.88
C ARG A 439 18.80 11.25 10.81
N ASP A 440 18.67 10.87 9.53
CA ASP A 440 18.60 11.83 8.43
C ASP A 440 17.17 12.39 8.27
N PHE A 441 16.64 12.92 9.39
CA PHE A 441 15.39 13.66 9.49
C PHE A 441 15.40 14.55 10.73
N ASP A 442 14.49 15.54 10.81
CA ASP A 442 14.38 16.42 11.97
C ASP A 442 13.78 15.70 13.16
N VAL A 443 14.62 15.06 13.96
CA VAL A 443 14.24 14.25 15.12
C VAL A 443 13.38 15.04 16.11
N GLN A 444 13.70 16.33 16.34
CA GLN A 444 12.97 17.15 17.30
C GLN A 444 11.55 17.50 16.82
N LYS A 445 11.38 17.73 15.51
CA LYS A 445 10.02 17.89 14.95
C LYS A 445 9.26 16.59 14.99
N ALA A 446 9.87 15.47 14.57
CA ALA A 446 9.27 14.16 14.63
C ALA A 446 8.80 13.80 16.05
N TYR A 447 9.65 14.03 17.05
CA TYR A 447 9.31 13.78 18.46
C TYR A 447 8.11 14.63 18.93
N ARG A 448 8.10 15.94 18.63
CA ARG A 448 6.94 16.79 18.97
C ARG A 448 5.65 16.32 18.28
N ALA A 449 5.74 15.87 17.04
CA ALA A 449 4.62 15.31 16.29
C ALA A 449 4.12 14.01 16.92
N CYS A 450 5.02 13.13 17.42
CA CYS A 450 4.65 11.93 18.17
C CYS A 450 3.90 12.29 19.47
N LEU A 451 4.36 13.29 20.22
CA LEU A 451 3.65 13.75 21.41
C LEU A 451 2.26 14.29 21.06
N ARG A 452 2.15 15.08 19.98
CA ARG A 452 0.89 15.68 19.55
C ARG A 452 -0.14 14.64 19.13
N VAL A 453 0.25 13.63 18.34
CA VAL A 453 -0.70 12.63 17.85
C VAL A 453 -1.24 11.73 18.97
N ALA A 454 -0.50 11.56 20.08
CA ALA A 454 -0.93 10.80 21.26
C ALA A 454 -1.93 11.55 22.13
N GLU A 455 -2.01 12.87 22.02
CA GLU A 455 -2.96 13.71 22.73
C GLU A 455 -4.28 13.84 21.96
N TYR A 456 -5.36 14.23 22.66
CA TYR A 456 -6.63 14.61 22.04
C TYR A 456 -6.65 16.13 21.84
N ASP A 457 -6.12 16.59 20.73
CA ASP A 457 -6.12 18.01 20.34
C ASP A 457 -6.45 18.15 18.85
N THR A 458 -7.62 18.68 18.54
CA THR A 458 -8.11 18.92 17.19
C THR A 458 -7.72 20.27 16.62
N THR A 459 -7.00 21.11 17.40
CA THR A 459 -6.67 22.48 17.01
C THR A 459 -5.73 22.52 15.81
N GLY A 460 -6.13 23.22 14.75
CA GLY A 460 -5.30 23.45 13.56
C GLY A 460 -5.12 22.21 12.67
N ILE A 461 -5.91 21.14 12.86
CA ILE A 461 -5.93 20.01 11.94
C ILE A 461 -6.75 20.40 10.71
N ILE A 462 -6.16 20.21 9.53
CA ILE A 462 -6.78 20.48 8.23
C ILE A 462 -7.24 19.15 7.64
N THR A 463 -8.54 18.89 7.67
CA THR A 463 -9.15 17.68 7.11
C THR A 463 -10.64 17.89 6.87
N HIS A 464 -11.25 16.99 6.11
CA HIS A 464 -12.70 17.00 5.92
C HIS A 464 -13.43 16.75 7.27
N PRO A 465 -14.53 17.47 7.58
CA PRO A 465 -15.21 17.34 8.86
C PRO A 465 -15.68 15.93 9.22
N LEU A 466 -16.00 15.08 8.24
CA LEU A 466 -16.37 13.68 8.46
C LEU A 466 -15.18 12.79 8.84
N VAL A 467 -13.96 13.18 8.48
CA VAL A 467 -12.74 12.44 8.79
C VAL A 467 -12.24 12.76 10.20
N LEU A 468 -12.39 13.99 10.65
CA LEU A 468 -11.83 14.47 11.93
C LEU A 468 -12.16 13.61 13.15
N PRO A 469 -13.41 13.12 13.35
CA PRO A 469 -13.73 12.25 14.48
C PRO A 469 -13.02 10.88 14.44
N HIS A 470 -12.68 10.39 13.25
CA HIS A 470 -11.94 9.14 13.07
C HIS A 470 -10.43 9.34 13.26
N LEU A 471 -9.89 10.45 12.77
CA LEU A 471 -8.49 10.82 12.95
C LEU A 471 -8.15 11.14 14.42
N MET A 472 -9.09 11.78 15.10
CA MET A 472 -8.98 12.15 16.52
C MET A 472 -10.17 11.57 17.32
N PRO A 473 -10.21 10.23 17.50
CA PRO A 473 -11.32 9.57 18.18
C PRO A 473 -11.35 9.89 19.68
N GLN A 474 -12.53 9.79 20.27
CA GLN A 474 -12.75 10.00 21.71
C GLN A 474 -11.92 9.02 22.57
N ALA A 475 -11.50 7.90 22.01
CA ALA A 475 -10.60 6.96 22.64
C ALA A 475 -9.33 7.64 23.18
N LYS A 476 -8.71 8.57 22.43
CA LYS A 476 -7.52 9.33 22.88
C LYS A 476 -7.83 10.21 24.10
N TYR A 477 -8.99 10.89 24.09
CA TYR A 477 -9.42 11.68 25.25
C TYR A 477 -9.59 10.83 26.50
N TRP A 478 -10.27 9.69 26.38
CA TRP A 478 -10.51 8.81 27.53
C TRP A 478 -9.23 8.18 28.04
N LYS A 479 -8.37 7.68 27.15
CA LYS A 479 -7.03 7.17 27.54
C LYS A 479 -6.28 8.21 28.37
N ASN A 480 -6.19 9.44 27.90
CA ASN A 480 -5.43 10.50 28.58
C ASN A 480 -6.08 10.96 29.90
N LYS A 481 -7.42 10.86 30.02
CA LYS A 481 -8.15 11.31 31.19
C LYS A 481 -8.24 10.30 32.32
N VAL A 482 -8.51 9.03 31.98
CA VAL A 482 -8.81 7.97 32.98
C VAL A 482 -7.87 6.76 32.87
N GLY A 483 -6.94 6.75 31.92
CA GLY A 483 -5.94 5.69 31.75
C GLY A 483 -6.43 4.47 30.96
N TYR A 484 -7.66 4.50 30.43
CA TYR A 484 -8.21 3.45 29.56
C TYR A 484 -9.29 3.99 28.62
N VAL A 485 -9.68 3.21 27.61
CA VAL A 485 -10.75 3.54 26.66
C VAL A 485 -12.01 2.76 27.05
N PRO A 486 -13.07 3.44 27.55
CA PRO A 486 -14.31 2.75 27.89
C PRO A 486 -15.08 2.29 26.66
N CYS A 487 -15.50 1.04 26.63
CA CYS A 487 -16.24 0.44 25.50
C CYS A 487 -17.67 0.97 25.29
N ASP A 488 -18.19 1.74 26.23
CA ASP A 488 -19.45 2.49 26.09
C ASP A 488 -19.25 3.92 25.58
N LYS A 489 -18.03 4.34 25.27
CA LYS A 489 -17.65 5.67 24.82
C LYS A 489 -17.01 5.68 23.43
N ASP A 490 -16.40 4.59 23.02
CA ASP A 490 -15.80 4.46 21.69
C ASP A 490 -15.90 3.00 21.24
N ASN A 491 -16.03 2.78 19.95
CA ASN A 491 -15.98 1.46 19.34
C ASN A 491 -14.53 1.01 19.21
N GLU A 492 -14.31 -0.29 19.02
CA GLU A 492 -12.97 -0.89 18.90
C GLU A 492 -12.09 -0.54 20.11
N ALA A 493 -12.72 -0.40 21.28
CA ALA A 493 -12.11 0.18 22.48
C ALA A 493 -10.89 -0.63 22.98
N VAL A 494 -10.95 -1.95 22.91
CA VAL A 494 -9.83 -2.83 23.29
C VAL A 494 -8.71 -2.70 22.28
N ALA A 495 -9.01 -2.84 20.99
CA ALA A 495 -8.02 -2.75 19.93
C ALA A 495 -7.27 -1.40 19.97
N LYS A 496 -8.01 -0.28 20.01
CA LYS A 496 -7.43 1.07 20.12
C LYS A 496 -6.53 1.22 21.35
N ALA A 497 -6.98 0.72 22.49
CA ALA A 497 -6.21 0.85 23.73
C ALA A 497 -4.92 0.04 23.72
N LEU A 498 -4.93 -1.16 23.16
CA LEU A 498 -3.74 -2.01 23.05
C LEU A 498 -2.71 -1.39 22.08
N GLU A 499 -3.17 -0.88 20.93
CA GLU A 499 -2.28 -0.20 19.99
C GLU A 499 -1.73 1.11 20.55
N TYR A 500 -2.55 1.90 21.23
CA TYR A 500 -2.06 3.10 21.93
C TYR A 500 -1.01 2.76 23.01
N ALA A 501 -1.16 1.65 23.73
CA ALA A 501 -0.17 1.21 24.72
C ALA A 501 1.19 0.90 24.07
N TYR A 502 1.19 0.29 22.89
CA TYR A 502 2.40 0.05 22.11
C TYR A 502 3.02 1.37 21.58
N ASP A 503 2.21 2.26 21.01
CA ASP A 503 2.68 3.55 20.50
C ASP A 503 3.21 4.44 21.64
N ASP A 504 2.56 4.43 22.81
CA ASP A 504 3.02 5.13 24.01
C ASP A 504 4.37 4.59 24.49
N TRP A 505 4.57 3.27 24.41
CA TRP A 505 5.90 2.68 24.70
C TRP A 505 6.96 3.21 23.72
N CYS A 506 6.68 3.28 22.43
CA CYS A 506 7.59 3.85 21.42
C CYS A 506 7.95 5.31 21.74
N ILE A 507 6.95 6.12 22.13
CA ILE A 507 7.16 7.52 22.57
C ILE A 507 8.02 7.56 23.84
N SER A 508 7.77 6.69 24.83
CA SER A 508 8.54 6.62 26.05
C SER A 508 10.02 6.31 25.79
N VAL A 509 10.31 5.34 24.93
CA VAL A 509 11.67 4.98 24.52
C VAL A 509 12.36 6.17 23.87
N LEU A 510 11.72 6.81 22.91
CA LEU A 510 12.26 7.98 22.21
C LEU A 510 12.47 9.17 23.15
N ALA A 511 11.54 9.43 24.08
CA ALA A 511 11.66 10.48 25.08
C ALA A 511 12.88 10.25 26.00
N GLY A 512 13.10 9.01 26.42
CA GLY A 512 14.27 8.62 27.24
C GLY A 512 15.59 8.92 26.54
N GLU A 513 15.72 8.55 25.30
CA GLU A 513 16.89 8.80 24.46
C GLU A 513 17.15 10.31 24.22
N LEU A 514 16.09 11.09 24.14
CA LEU A 514 16.18 12.55 23.99
C LEU A 514 16.31 13.30 25.31
N GLY A 515 16.33 12.61 26.45
CA GLY A 515 16.50 13.20 27.80
C GLY A 515 15.23 13.85 28.37
N ASP A 516 14.06 13.63 27.76
CA ASP A 516 12.77 14.11 28.27
C ASP A 516 12.19 13.12 29.30
N THR A 517 12.71 13.18 30.53
CA THR A 517 12.34 12.26 31.61
C THR A 517 10.89 12.38 32.05
N LEU A 518 10.25 13.53 31.82
CA LEU A 518 8.84 13.75 32.16
C LEU A 518 7.93 12.92 31.24
N ASN A 519 8.09 13.13 29.92
CA ASN A 519 7.33 12.37 28.93
C ASN A 519 7.72 10.89 28.92
N GLN A 520 8.99 10.55 29.15
CA GLN A 520 9.41 9.15 29.31
C GLN A 520 8.58 8.43 30.36
N ARG A 521 8.43 8.99 31.57
CA ARG A 521 7.63 8.39 32.65
C ARG A 521 6.14 8.34 32.29
N LYS A 522 5.58 9.48 31.83
CA LYS A 522 4.18 9.58 31.45
C LYS A 522 3.77 8.47 30.46
N TYR A 523 4.52 8.33 29.39
CA TYR A 523 4.20 7.37 28.33
C TYR A 523 4.59 5.93 28.71
N ALA A 524 5.59 5.72 29.59
CA ALA A 524 5.85 4.41 30.18
C ALA A 524 4.70 3.93 31.08
N ASP A 525 4.04 4.84 31.77
CA ASP A 525 2.84 4.49 32.56
C ASP A 525 1.65 4.18 31.64
N PHE A 526 1.43 4.96 30.58
CA PHE A 526 0.37 4.71 29.60
C PHE A 526 0.58 3.39 28.83
N SER A 527 1.82 3.02 28.53
CA SER A 527 2.13 1.75 27.84
C SER A 527 1.69 0.51 28.62
N LYS A 528 1.47 0.63 29.92
CA LYS A 528 0.92 -0.44 30.76
C LYS A 528 -0.60 -0.49 30.79
N GLY A 529 -1.28 0.39 30.07
CA GLY A 529 -2.74 0.49 30.02
C GLY A 529 -3.43 -0.80 29.56
N TYR A 530 -2.74 -1.67 28.81
CA TYR A 530 -3.23 -2.97 28.37
C TYR A 530 -3.68 -3.86 29.54
N GLN A 531 -3.07 -3.72 30.75
CA GLN A 531 -3.38 -4.51 31.93
C GLN A 531 -4.83 -4.32 32.40
N ASN A 532 -5.45 -3.17 32.13
CA ASN A 532 -6.84 -2.89 32.49
C ASN A 532 -7.85 -3.81 31.77
N TYR A 533 -7.48 -4.37 30.61
CA TYR A 533 -8.40 -5.12 29.75
C TYR A 533 -8.35 -6.63 29.98
N PHE A 534 -7.35 -7.13 30.69
CA PHE A 534 -7.23 -8.57 30.90
C PHE A 534 -8.24 -9.06 31.94
N ASP A 535 -9.17 -9.90 31.49
CA ASP A 535 -10.11 -10.58 32.39
C ASP A 535 -9.50 -11.91 32.88
N PRO A 536 -9.15 -12.03 34.16
CA PRO A 536 -8.52 -13.25 34.69
C PRO A 536 -9.44 -14.48 34.68
N VAL A 537 -10.76 -14.29 34.57
CA VAL A 537 -11.73 -15.39 34.53
C VAL A 537 -11.80 -16.01 33.12
N THR A 538 -11.94 -15.18 32.09
CA THR A 538 -12.01 -15.65 30.71
C THR A 538 -10.62 -15.80 30.07
N ARG A 539 -9.61 -15.12 30.61
CA ARG A 539 -8.22 -15.05 30.11
C ARG A 539 -8.13 -14.46 28.70
N PHE A 540 -8.95 -13.43 28.47
CA PHE A 540 -8.95 -12.62 27.25
C PHE A 540 -8.89 -11.14 27.59
N MET A 541 -8.42 -10.33 26.64
CA MET A 541 -8.61 -8.89 26.69
C MET A 541 -10.07 -8.57 26.36
N ARG A 542 -10.78 -7.86 27.25
CA ARG A 542 -12.23 -7.55 27.16
C ARG A 542 -12.48 -6.08 27.34
N GLY A 543 -13.56 -5.59 26.73
CA GLY A 543 -14.03 -4.22 26.91
C GLY A 543 -14.52 -3.96 28.33
N LEU A 544 -14.08 -2.81 28.88
CA LEU A 544 -14.58 -2.24 30.15
C LEU A 544 -15.43 -1.02 29.84
N ASP A 545 -16.60 -0.90 30.51
CA ASP A 545 -17.41 0.31 30.44
C ASP A 545 -16.83 1.45 31.31
N SER A 546 -17.40 2.65 31.22
CA SER A 546 -16.96 3.82 32.01
C SER A 546 -17.17 3.69 33.51
N LYS A 547 -17.80 2.60 33.99
CA LYS A 547 -18.00 2.25 35.39
C LYS A 547 -17.10 1.13 35.87
N GLY A 548 -16.24 0.59 34.98
CA GLY A 548 -15.33 -0.51 35.28
C GLY A 548 -15.97 -1.90 35.21
N ASN A 549 -17.13 -2.05 34.56
CA ASN A 549 -17.75 -3.36 34.37
C ASN A 549 -17.33 -3.94 33.03
N TRP A 550 -17.13 -5.26 32.99
CA TRP A 550 -16.88 -5.98 31.75
C TRP A 550 -18.09 -5.93 30.81
N ARG A 551 -17.87 -5.68 29.53
CA ARG A 551 -18.93 -5.80 28.51
C ARG A 551 -19.55 -7.19 28.54
N THR A 552 -20.87 -7.27 28.54
CA THR A 552 -21.66 -8.51 28.53
C THR A 552 -22.79 -8.42 27.50
N PRO A 553 -23.15 -9.51 26.79
CA PRO A 553 -22.49 -10.83 26.83
C PRO A 553 -21.07 -10.81 26.22
N PHE A 554 -20.24 -11.83 26.53
CA PHE A 554 -18.92 -11.97 25.95
C PHE A 554 -18.78 -13.31 25.22
N ASN A 555 -18.38 -13.22 23.96
CA ASN A 555 -18.01 -14.36 23.13
C ASN A 555 -16.65 -14.06 22.48
N PRO A 556 -15.59 -14.86 22.77
CA PRO A 556 -14.26 -14.59 22.27
C PRO A 556 -14.08 -14.79 20.74
N ARG A 557 -15.06 -15.38 20.05
CA ARG A 557 -15.08 -15.57 18.60
C ARG A 557 -15.97 -14.55 17.87
N SER A 558 -16.58 -13.63 18.60
CA SER A 558 -17.45 -12.61 18.02
C SER A 558 -16.63 -11.52 17.34
N SER A 559 -17.04 -11.19 16.12
CA SER A 559 -16.57 -10.01 15.37
C SER A 559 -17.79 -9.30 14.79
N ASN A 560 -17.91 -7.99 15.09
CA ASN A 560 -18.88 -7.11 14.48
C ASN A 560 -18.15 -5.87 13.98
N HIS A 561 -17.73 -5.92 12.73
CA HIS A 561 -16.86 -4.94 12.10
C HIS A 561 -17.23 -3.49 12.45
N ARG A 562 -16.27 -2.75 13.02
CA ARG A 562 -16.37 -1.35 13.50
C ARG A 562 -17.43 -1.05 14.55
N SER A 563 -18.06 -2.06 15.15
CA SER A 563 -19.14 -1.85 16.14
C SER A 563 -18.95 -2.55 17.49
N ASP A 564 -17.92 -3.41 17.62
CA ASP A 564 -17.55 -4.08 18.87
C ASP A 564 -16.25 -3.51 19.49
N ASP A 565 -15.56 -4.32 20.29
CA ASP A 565 -14.34 -3.92 20.98
C ASP A 565 -13.06 -4.14 20.18
N TYR A 566 -13.14 -4.82 19.03
CA TYR A 566 -12.00 -5.30 18.26
C TYR A 566 -12.02 -4.77 16.83
N CYS A 567 -10.88 -4.32 16.35
CA CYS A 567 -10.70 -3.90 14.96
C CYS A 567 -10.32 -5.13 14.12
N GLU A 568 -11.12 -5.45 13.11
CA GLU A 568 -10.85 -6.53 12.15
C GLU A 568 -10.31 -7.82 12.79
N GLY A 569 -10.90 -8.20 13.91
CA GLY A 569 -10.45 -9.33 14.70
C GLY A 569 -11.46 -9.73 15.76
N THR A 570 -11.08 -10.67 16.61
CA THR A 570 -11.83 -11.14 17.78
C THR A 570 -10.95 -11.06 19.02
N ALA A 571 -11.50 -11.43 20.19
CA ALA A 571 -10.70 -11.50 21.41
C ALA A 571 -9.52 -12.49 21.28
N TRP A 572 -9.63 -13.51 20.43
CA TRP A 572 -8.56 -14.47 20.21
C TRP A 572 -7.30 -13.83 19.62
N GLN A 573 -7.41 -12.95 18.64
CA GLN A 573 -6.28 -12.28 18.04
C GLN A 573 -5.80 -11.14 18.94
N TRP A 574 -6.70 -10.27 19.39
CA TRP A 574 -6.35 -9.06 20.10
C TRP A 574 -5.78 -9.28 21.51
N THR A 575 -6.07 -10.43 22.15
CA THR A 575 -5.47 -10.75 23.46
C THR A 575 -3.94 -10.75 23.45
N TRP A 576 -3.33 -10.92 22.29
CA TRP A 576 -1.89 -11.00 22.11
C TRP A 576 -1.22 -9.68 21.73
N PHE A 577 -1.99 -8.62 21.49
CA PHE A 577 -1.38 -7.36 21.01
C PHE A 577 -0.71 -6.58 22.15
N VAL A 578 0.35 -7.18 22.73
CA VAL A 578 1.26 -6.59 23.72
C VAL A 578 2.72 -6.89 23.33
N PRO A 579 3.16 -6.52 22.11
CA PRO A 579 4.49 -6.86 21.61
C PRO A 579 5.61 -6.13 22.37
N HIS A 580 5.30 -5.04 23.05
CA HIS A 580 6.25 -4.19 23.79
C HIS A 580 6.52 -4.64 25.22
N ASP A 581 5.69 -5.52 25.80
CA ASP A 581 5.81 -6.00 27.17
C ASP A 581 5.37 -7.47 27.28
N VAL A 582 6.07 -8.35 26.55
CA VAL A 582 5.74 -9.78 26.52
C VAL A 582 5.91 -10.43 27.90
N GLU A 583 6.92 -10.02 28.68
CA GLU A 583 7.14 -10.51 30.03
C GLU A 583 5.98 -10.13 30.97
N GLY A 584 5.52 -8.87 30.91
CA GLY A 584 4.33 -8.41 31.63
C GLY A 584 3.05 -9.15 31.22
N LEU A 585 2.89 -9.50 29.95
CA LEU A 585 1.77 -10.31 29.49
C LEU A 585 1.85 -11.75 30.03
N VAL A 586 3.05 -12.35 30.07
CA VAL A 586 3.30 -13.68 30.65
C VAL A 586 2.92 -13.69 32.14
N GLU A 587 3.35 -12.67 32.93
CA GLU A 587 3.01 -12.52 34.32
C GLU A 587 1.49 -12.36 34.50
N LEU A 588 0.86 -11.51 33.70
CA LEU A 588 -0.58 -11.23 33.74
C LEU A 588 -1.41 -12.50 33.47
N MET A 589 -0.95 -13.38 32.61
CA MET A 589 -1.60 -14.67 32.29
C MET A 589 -1.35 -15.76 33.34
N GLY A 590 -0.56 -15.49 34.40
CA GLY A 590 -0.28 -16.44 35.47
C GLY A 590 1.02 -17.25 35.28
N GLY A 591 1.95 -16.72 34.52
CA GLY A 591 3.28 -17.27 34.30
C GLY A 591 3.42 -18.07 33.00
N ARG A 592 4.66 -18.50 32.77
CA ARG A 592 5.12 -19.08 31.50
C ARG A 592 4.29 -20.27 31.02
N GLU A 593 4.00 -21.24 31.90
CA GLU A 593 3.23 -22.43 31.50
C GLU A 593 1.78 -22.09 31.12
N ALA A 594 1.17 -21.19 31.89
CA ALA A 594 -0.18 -20.72 31.62
C ALA A 594 -0.27 -19.90 30.31
N PHE A 595 0.76 -19.12 30.02
CA PHE A 595 0.90 -18.39 28.76
C PHE A 595 1.05 -19.36 27.58
N ILE A 596 1.96 -20.33 27.64
CA ILE A 596 2.17 -21.34 26.58
C ILE A 596 0.87 -22.10 26.32
N GLY A 597 0.21 -22.61 27.37
CA GLY A 597 -1.04 -23.36 27.21
C GLY A 597 -2.17 -22.52 26.58
N LYS A 598 -2.22 -21.21 26.85
CA LYS A 598 -3.17 -20.30 26.17
C LYS A 598 -2.75 -20.05 24.73
N LEU A 599 -1.46 -19.89 24.44
CA LEU A 599 -0.93 -19.70 23.10
C LEU A 599 -1.14 -20.95 22.23
N ASP A 600 -0.87 -22.14 22.76
CA ASP A 600 -1.14 -23.40 22.06
C ASP A 600 -2.63 -23.55 21.71
N SER A 601 -3.52 -23.11 22.64
CA SER A 601 -4.97 -23.18 22.40
C SER A 601 -5.45 -22.32 21.23
N LEU A 602 -4.74 -21.26 20.86
CA LEU A 602 -5.06 -20.41 19.72
C LEU A 602 -5.01 -21.18 18.40
N PHE A 603 -3.98 -22.02 18.23
CA PHE A 603 -3.72 -22.75 16.98
C PHE A 603 -4.57 -24.02 16.81
N VAL A 604 -5.26 -24.45 17.86
CA VAL A 604 -6.11 -25.65 17.84
C VAL A 604 -7.58 -25.37 18.13
N ALA A 605 -7.94 -24.12 18.40
CA ALA A 605 -9.33 -23.72 18.63
C ALA A 605 -10.15 -23.89 17.35
N ASP A 606 -11.48 -24.04 17.52
CA ASP A 606 -12.40 -24.04 16.39
C ASP A 606 -12.32 -22.72 15.61
N SER A 607 -12.10 -22.82 14.31
CA SER A 607 -11.90 -21.66 13.41
C SER A 607 -13.18 -20.89 13.07
N SER A 608 -14.36 -21.33 13.57
CA SER A 608 -15.61 -20.63 13.30
C SER A 608 -15.62 -19.24 13.93
N LEU A 609 -16.13 -18.27 13.19
CA LEU A 609 -16.35 -16.90 13.62
C LEU A 609 -17.83 -16.66 13.84
N GLU A 610 -18.18 -15.80 14.77
CA GLU A 610 -19.55 -15.45 15.13
C GLU A 610 -19.72 -13.94 15.11
N GLY A 611 -20.96 -13.47 14.86
CA GLY A 611 -21.29 -12.04 14.80
C GLY A 611 -22.31 -11.74 13.69
N GLU A 612 -22.91 -10.56 13.77
CA GLU A 612 -23.85 -10.12 12.72
C GLU A 612 -23.14 -9.57 11.48
N LEU A 613 -21.94 -9.01 11.68
CA LEU A 613 -21.13 -8.44 10.62
C LEU A 613 -19.65 -8.83 10.82
N VAL A 614 -19.34 -10.10 10.57
CA VAL A 614 -17.98 -10.61 10.67
C VAL A 614 -17.07 -9.89 9.66
N SER A 615 -15.90 -9.41 10.10
CA SER A 615 -14.92 -8.81 9.20
C SER A 615 -14.41 -9.84 8.20
N ALA A 616 -14.44 -9.47 6.92
CA ALA A 616 -13.92 -10.31 5.83
C ALA A 616 -12.39 -10.45 5.89
N ASP A 617 -11.71 -9.54 6.58
CA ASP A 617 -10.26 -9.51 6.76
C ASP A 617 -9.77 -10.67 7.65
N ILE A 618 -10.62 -11.23 8.52
CA ILE A 618 -10.28 -12.38 9.36
C ILE A 618 -10.21 -13.64 8.49
N SER A 619 -9.07 -13.88 7.87
CA SER A 619 -8.82 -14.94 6.90
C SER A 619 -7.52 -15.71 7.20
N GLY A 620 -7.20 -16.76 6.44
CA GLY A 620 -5.98 -17.54 6.66
C GLY A 620 -5.91 -18.19 8.03
N LEU A 621 -7.02 -18.77 8.50
CA LEU A 621 -7.15 -19.29 9.85
C LEU A 621 -6.43 -20.63 10.06
N ILE A 622 -5.56 -20.68 11.09
CA ILE A 622 -5.03 -21.88 11.71
C ILE A 622 -5.55 -21.88 13.16
N GLY A 623 -6.56 -22.67 13.46
CA GLY A 623 -7.35 -22.47 14.68
C GLY A 623 -8.00 -21.08 14.69
N GLN A 624 -7.71 -20.28 15.70
CA GLN A 624 -8.10 -18.86 15.78
C GLN A 624 -6.95 -17.90 15.48
N TYR A 625 -5.79 -18.39 15.03
CA TYR A 625 -4.74 -17.57 14.47
C TYR A 625 -5.15 -17.17 13.05
N ALA A 626 -5.45 -15.91 12.84
CA ALA A 626 -5.90 -15.36 11.56
C ALA A 626 -4.70 -14.74 10.82
N HIS A 627 -3.94 -15.56 10.08
CA HIS A 627 -2.73 -15.08 9.40
C HIS A 627 -3.05 -14.04 8.32
N GLY A 628 -4.22 -14.10 7.72
CA GLY A 628 -4.64 -13.16 6.69
C GLY A 628 -4.98 -11.75 7.20
N ASN A 629 -4.72 -11.42 8.48
CA ASN A 629 -4.89 -10.06 9.00
C ASN A 629 -3.84 -9.67 10.05
N GLU A 630 -3.53 -8.39 10.13
CA GLU A 630 -2.42 -7.76 10.86
C GLU A 630 -2.40 -8.05 12.36
N PRO A 631 -3.52 -8.10 13.09
CA PRO A 631 -3.51 -8.35 14.53
C PRO A 631 -2.83 -9.66 14.95
N SER A 632 -2.69 -10.62 14.02
CA SER A 632 -2.14 -11.94 14.33
C SER A 632 -0.64 -12.09 14.10
N HIS A 633 -0.02 -11.28 13.25
CA HIS A 633 1.32 -11.55 12.68
C HIS A 633 2.43 -11.74 13.71
N HIS A 634 2.42 -10.97 14.79
CA HIS A 634 3.46 -11.05 15.83
C HIS A 634 3.29 -12.26 16.76
N ILE A 635 2.10 -12.92 16.77
CA ILE A 635 1.74 -13.91 17.80
C ILE A 635 2.63 -15.16 17.75
N ILE A 636 2.92 -15.68 16.56
CA ILE A 636 3.78 -16.86 16.36
C ILE A 636 5.15 -16.67 17.02
N HIS A 637 5.67 -15.45 17.03
CA HIS A 637 6.98 -15.13 17.58
C HIS A 637 7.03 -15.11 19.11
N PHE A 638 5.91 -15.13 19.80
CA PHE A 638 5.87 -15.17 21.26
C PHE A 638 6.47 -16.43 21.86
N TYR A 639 6.49 -17.53 21.12
CA TYR A 639 7.19 -18.73 21.55
C TYR A 639 8.69 -18.51 21.76
N ASN A 640 9.32 -17.58 21.05
CA ASN A 640 10.73 -17.22 21.26
C ASN A 640 10.98 -16.66 22.67
N TYR A 641 10.06 -15.82 23.17
CA TYR A 641 10.17 -15.19 24.49
C TYR A 641 9.96 -16.17 25.65
N VAL A 642 9.25 -17.26 25.38
CA VAL A 642 9.01 -18.32 26.38
C VAL A 642 9.91 -19.53 26.18
N GLY A 643 11.01 -19.40 25.41
CA GLY A 643 12.06 -20.39 25.21
C GLY A 643 11.63 -21.63 24.42
N GLN A 644 10.69 -21.46 23.51
CA GLN A 644 10.25 -22.49 22.56
C GLN A 644 10.43 -22.05 21.09
N PRO A 645 11.62 -21.57 20.66
CA PRO A 645 11.81 -21.04 19.30
C PRO A 645 11.51 -22.07 18.20
N TRP A 646 11.61 -23.36 18.48
CA TRP A 646 11.24 -24.42 17.55
C TRP A 646 9.74 -24.38 17.17
N ARG A 647 8.86 -23.97 18.10
CA ARG A 647 7.43 -23.82 17.79
C ARG A 647 7.17 -22.66 16.83
N THR A 648 7.89 -21.54 16.99
CA THR A 648 7.87 -20.46 16.00
C THR A 648 8.27 -20.99 14.63
N GLN A 649 9.36 -21.78 14.53
CA GLN A 649 9.85 -22.33 13.26
C GLN A 649 8.83 -23.29 12.62
N GLU A 650 8.22 -24.18 13.41
CA GLU A 650 7.19 -25.11 12.93
C GLU A 650 5.97 -24.37 12.39
N LEU A 651 5.45 -23.37 13.11
CA LEU A 651 4.25 -22.63 12.72
C LEU A 651 4.48 -21.68 11.55
N VAL A 652 5.67 -21.06 11.47
CA VAL A 652 6.05 -20.26 10.30
C VAL A 652 6.14 -21.14 9.06
N ASP A 653 6.76 -22.33 9.18
CA ASP A 653 6.83 -23.30 8.07
C ASP A 653 5.42 -23.76 7.64
N GLU A 654 4.54 -24.05 8.60
CA GLU A 654 3.13 -24.39 8.34
C GLU A 654 2.41 -23.27 7.57
N VAL A 655 2.55 -22.03 8.03
CA VAL A 655 1.97 -20.85 7.36
C VAL A 655 2.47 -20.73 5.92
N LEU A 656 3.79 -20.78 5.71
CA LEU A 656 4.37 -20.63 4.38
C LEU A 656 3.98 -21.75 3.41
N GLN A 657 3.78 -22.97 3.92
CA GLN A 657 3.40 -24.11 3.07
C GLN A 657 1.90 -24.23 2.80
N THR A 658 1.05 -23.66 3.68
CA THR A 658 -0.41 -23.87 3.60
C THR A 658 -1.19 -22.64 3.17
N LEU A 659 -0.62 -21.44 3.29
CA LEU A 659 -1.33 -20.18 3.06
C LEU A 659 -0.77 -19.36 1.90
N TYR A 660 0.36 -19.80 1.29
CA TYR A 660 1.01 -19.07 0.20
C TYR A 660 1.32 -19.97 -0.99
N PHE A 661 1.01 -19.51 -2.19
CA PHE A 661 1.13 -20.30 -3.41
C PHE A 661 1.54 -19.45 -4.60
N ASN A 662 2.30 -20.02 -5.52
CA ASN A 662 2.63 -19.39 -6.80
C ASN A 662 1.45 -19.46 -7.80
N ASN A 663 0.36 -18.78 -7.45
CA ASN A 663 -0.82 -18.64 -8.32
C ASN A 663 -1.59 -17.34 -7.95
N PRO A 664 -2.58 -16.92 -8.76
CA PRO A 664 -3.32 -15.66 -8.50
C PRO A 664 -4.04 -15.59 -7.15
N ASN A 665 -4.47 -16.72 -6.58
CA ASN A 665 -5.09 -16.79 -5.26
C ASN A 665 -4.08 -17.07 -4.15
N GLY A 666 -2.79 -16.87 -4.41
CA GLY A 666 -1.70 -17.33 -3.56
C GLY A 666 -1.41 -16.49 -2.31
N LEU A 667 -2.26 -15.54 -1.96
CA LEU A 667 -2.20 -14.78 -0.71
C LEU A 667 -3.39 -15.12 0.19
N SER A 668 -3.17 -15.23 1.48
CA SER A 668 -4.21 -15.60 2.46
C SER A 668 -5.09 -14.44 2.91
N GLY A 669 -4.73 -13.22 2.61
CA GLY A 669 -5.44 -11.96 2.88
C GLY A 669 -5.08 -10.94 1.81
N ASN A 670 -5.31 -9.65 2.10
CA ASN A 670 -4.88 -8.57 1.23
C ASN A 670 -3.34 -8.45 1.17
N GLU A 671 -2.83 -7.75 0.16
CA GLU A 671 -1.37 -7.67 -0.10
C GLU A 671 -0.65 -6.79 0.93
N ASP A 672 -1.33 -5.94 1.66
CA ASP A 672 -0.78 -5.22 2.81
C ASP A 672 0.01 -6.16 3.74
N LEU A 673 -0.26 -7.45 3.63
CA LEU A 673 0.38 -8.56 4.35
C LEU A 673 1.61 -9.15 3.67
N SER A 674 1.83 -8.97 2.38
CA SER A 674 2.99 -9.56 1.65
C SER A 674 4.33 -9.19 2.27
N LEU A 675 4.37 -8.09 2.99
CA LEU A 675 5.53 -7.59 3.72
C LEU A 675 6.02 -8.55 4.80
N ILE A 676 5.16 -9.40 5.34
CA ILE A 676 5.51 -10.37 6.38
C ILE A 676 6.31 -11.55 5.83
N HIS A 677 6.03 -12.02 4.62
CA HIS A 677 6.73 -13.17 4.04
C HIS A 677 8.23 -12.97 3.90
N ILE A 678 8.64 -11.72 3.68
CA ILE A 678 10.06 -11.36 3.59
C ILE A 678 10.65 -11.12 4.97
N SER A 679 9.87 -10.57 5.91
CA SER A 679 10.36 -10.24 7.23
C SER A 679 10.49 -11.46 8.15
N GLU A 680 9.68 -12.50 7.97
CA GLU A 680 9.71 -13.69 8.80
C GLU A 680 11.06 -14.42 8.78
N PRO A 681 11.65 -14.76 7.63
CA PRO A 681 12.97 -15.37 7.59
C PRO A 681 14.09 -14.47 8.12
N THR A 682 13.98 -13.14 7.93
CA THR A 682 15.00 -12.19 8.42
C THR A 682 14.90 -11.95 9.92
N ARG A 683 13.70 -11.98 10.50
CA ARG A 683 13.47 -11.80 11.93
C ARG A 683 14.05 -12.93 12.78
N LEU A 684 14.00 -14.18 12.27
CA LEU A 684 14.60 -15.34 12.92
C LEU A 684 16.14 -15.26 13.01
N GLN A 685 16.80 -14.56 12.10
CA GLN A 685 18.25 -14.34 12.14
C GLN A 685 18.69 -13.14 12.99
N LEU A 686 17.82 -12.17 13.22
CA LEU A 686 18.13 -10.97 14.00
C LEU A 686 17.94 -11.18 15.52
N ILE A 687 17.29 -12.27 15.91
CA ILE A 687 17.07 -12.65 17.32
C ILE A 687 18.13 -13.69 17.79
N SER A 688 18.90 -14.26 16.90
CA SER A 688 20.08 -15.11 17.19
C SER A 688 21.36 -14.29 17.09
#